data_ee205ffad8b0bd6645f15f96dd4423fa
#
_entry.id   ee205ffad8b0bd6645f15f96dd4423fa
#
_cell.length_a   1.000
_cell.length_b   1.000
_cell.length_c   1.000
_cell.angle_alpha   90.00
_cell.angle_beta   90.00
_cell.angle_gamma   90.00
#
_symmetry.space_group_name_H-M   'P 1'
#
loop_
_entity.id
_entity.type
_entity.pdbx_description
1 polymer ?
#
loop_
_entity_poly.entity_id
_entity_poly.type
_entity_poly.pdbx_seq_one_letter_code
_entity_poly.pdbx_strand_id
1 'polypeptide(L)'
;MRKLCWLALPCSAAIFLGVCLLPEGLPLPLGLCCGLGGLLSPAFSGKTRWKVLLTAMGLALGFLWTSLYGTLFRSPALAYIGEEPIEYTFEICQFPVSTSRGVSFSARLLTEEGRGPMVKIYAGDETGDLLPGDIVRCAVRLASSAQVRGEEADYYTSRGIYLLGYAQDGVTLVGRPRAVSLRFWPQYAARALQDSILRVFPGDVAGFFTALITGEKGALPAGAYRDLQRSGIAHVVAVSGLHISFLAGLTVLLLGKRSRLGTFLAIGLMVFFAAVTGNSPSALRAAFMTSLLLLAPLVGREPDKPTALSAVLLLLLLPQPYAAASVSLQLSFGAVAGIFLVSEKLSERWLRALPRWDKPLGRIFRRCLVFALCSLSVTLGALLFTTPLAAFHFRSVSLAGPMVNLLTLWAISGGFIGGLTAALAGLAFPVLGRALAWVAACPARWVLWVAHGVSRLPFSAMTLLSGYLVLWFVVAYGILILWLIGRKRIRPAIPAAALVFTLCAALVTYAWPIRSGTLTVTALDVGQGASTLLFSGGRAVLVDCGGNSGDDPGDLAADYLQSLGTSRLDALVLTHYHTDHAGGVPQLLARLEVPHLLLPDVTPEDPLRREILALAEANGCEVNFLSDDSRFSFGNVELTVFAPLGDGGANEEGLSLLCRAGEFQALITGDMNSIVERRLIKHKHLPDIDLLLVGHHGSKSSTSEELLLAVTPEQAVISSGYNSYGHPAPEALERLGAAGCDIYLTRDMGHVTFIYKGE
;
A
#
# COMPACT_ATOMS: atom_id res chain seq x y z
N MET A 1 -12.44 10.90 37.30
CA MET A 1 -12.45 9.63 36.52
C MET A 1 -12.96 9.92 35.11
N ARG A 2 -12.24 9.54 34.06
CA ARG A 2 -12.66 9.73 32.65
C ARG A 2 -13.69 8.66 32.27
N LYS A 3 -14.94 8.81 32.69
CA LYS A 3 -16.00 7.79 32.49
C LYS A 3 -16.19 7.42 31.02
N LEU A 4 -16.16 8.42 30.12
CA LEU A 4 -16.31 8.19 28.68
C LEU A 4 -15.18 7.30 28.10
N CYS A 5 -13.92 7.47 28.53
CA CYS A 5 -12.83 6.59 28.10
C CYS A 5 -13.05 5.14 28.52
N TRP A 6 -13.58 4.90 29.73
CA TRP A 6 -13.86 3.55 30.25
C TRP A 6 -15.04 2.86 29.55
N LEU A 7 -15.85 3.59 28.81
CA LEU A 7 -16.91 3.06 27.97
C LEU A 7 -16.46 2.96 26.49
N ALA A 8 -15.93 4.06 25.95
CA ALA A 8 -15.64 4.18 24.53
C ALA A 8 -14.48 3.31 24.06
N LEU A 9 -13.38 3.23 24.84
CA LEU A 9 -12.24 2.39 24.44
C LEU A 9 -12.58 0.90 24.43
N PRO A 10 -13.22 0.32 25.47
CA PRO A 10 -13.64 -1.09 25.40
C PRO A 10 -14.66 -1.35 24.29
N CYS A 11 -15.61 -0.42 24.06
CA CYS A 11 -16.56 -0.55 22.95
C CYS A 11 -15.83 -0.60 21.60
N SER A 12 -14.92 0.35 21.36
CA SER A 12 -14.09 0.35 20.16
C SER A 12 -13.23 -0.91 20.06
N ALA A 13 -12.62 -1.37 21.15
CA ALA A 13 -11.82 -2.60 21.17
C ALA A 13 -12.67 -3.82 20.81
N ALA A 14 -13.90 -3.93 21.31
CA ALA A 14 -14.82 -5.00 20.96
C ALA A 14 -15.18 -4.98 19.47
N ILE A 15 -15.40 -3.79 18.88
CA ILE A 15 -15.64 -3.64 17.45
C ILE A 15 -14.41 -4.08 16.66
N PHE A 16 -13.19 -3.65 17.02
CA PHE A 16 -11.96 -4.11 16.38
C PHE A 16 -11.79 -5.63 16.44
N LEU A 17 -11.99 -6.22 17.63
CA LEU A 17 -11.91 -7.67 17.80
C LEU A 17 -12.96 -8.39 16.94
N GLY A 18 -14.20 -7.90 16.97
CA GLY A 18 -15.31 -8.51 16.23
C GLY A 18 -15.18 -8.41 14.72
N VAL A 19 -14.52 -7.37 14.20
CA VAL A 19 -14.36 -7.16 12.76
C VAL A 19 -13.08 -7.81 12.23
N CYS A 20 -11.95 -7.68 12.97
CA CYS A 20 -10.64 -8.04 12.43
C CYS A 20 -10.14 -9.43 12.86
N LEU A 21 -10.66 -10.00 13.94
CA LEU A 21 -10.06 -11.21 14.53
C LEU A 21 -11.06 -12.34 14.79
N LEU A 22 -12.35 -12.04 14.92
CA LEU A 22 -13.35 -13.05 15.29
C LEU A 22 -14.18 -13.46 14.08
N PRO A 23 -14.54 -14.76 13.97
CA PRO A 23 -15.53 -15.22 12.99
C PRO A 23 -16.90 -14.54 13.19
N GLU A 24 -17.67 -14.37 12.13
CA GLU A 24 -18.92 -13.57 12.11
C GLU A 24 -19.96 -13.97 13.17
N GLY A 25 -20.03 -15.24 13.59
CA GLY A 25 -20.99 -15.71 14.60
C GLY A 25 -20.62 -15.39 16.06
N LEU A 26 -19.35 -15.12 16.38
CA LEU A 26 -18.86 -15.00 17.76
C LEU A 26 -19.14 -13.64 18.45
N PRO A 27 -19.24 -12.50 17.76
CA PRO A 27 -19.51 -11.22 18.45
C PRO A 27 -20.79 -11.21 19.28
N LEU A 28 -21.87 -11.84 18.80
CA LEU A 28 -23.15 -11.88 19.54
C LEU A 28 -23.04 -12.59 20.92
N PRO A 29 -22.60 -13.85 21.03
CA PRO A 29 -22.47 -14.51 22.32
C PRO A 29 -21.44 -13.82 23.23
N LEU A 30 -20.34 -13.30 22.69
CA LEU A 30 -19.36 -12.56 23.50
C LEU A 30 -19.95 -11.25 24.07
N GLY A 31 -20.77 -10.55 23.29
CA GLY A 31 -21.47 -9.36 23.75
C GLY A 31 -22.41 -9.67 24.91
N LEU A 32 -23.17 -10.76 24.82
CA LEU A 32 -24.05 -11.21 25.91
C LEU A 32 -23.24 -11.61 27.15
N CYS A 33 -22.17 -12.38 27.00
CA CYS A 33 -21.28 -12.75 28.10
C CYS A 33 -20.65 -11.53 28.79
N CYS A 34 -20.17 -10.54 28.05
CA CYS A 34 -19.63 -9.31 28.61
C CYS A 34 -20.71 -8.52 29.36
N GLY A 35 -21.94 -8.46 28.84
CA GLY A 35 -23.07 -7.82 29.51
C GLY A 35 -23.41 -8.49 30.85
N LEU A 36 -23.48 -9.83 30.87
CA LEU A 36 -23.67 -10.61 32.11
C LEU A 36 -22.50 -10.42 33.07
N GLY A 37 -21.25 -10.38 32.57
CA GLY A 37 -20.06 -10.06 33.38
C GLY A 37 -20.14 -8.70 34.07
N GLY A 38 -20.84 -7.73 33.49
CA GLY A 38 -21.11 -6.43 34.11
C GLY A 38 -21.93 -6.52 35.38
N LEU A 39 -22.76 -7.58 35.54
CA LEU A 39 -23.53 -7.85 36.75
C LEU A 39 -22.64 -8.17 37.95
N LEU A 40 -21.38 -8.54 37.73
CA LEU A 40 -20.39 -8.74 38.81
C LEU A 40 -19.82 -7.43 39.34
N SER A 41 -20.17 -6.28 38.76
CA SER A 41 -19.66 -4.97 39.18
C SER A 41 -19.98 -4.61 40.65
N PRO A 42 -21.09 -5.06 41.29
CA PRO A 42 -21.36 -4.83 42.72
C PRO A 42 -20.34 -5.49 43.65
N ALA A 43 -19.65 -6.54 43.23
CA ALA A 43 -18.57 -7.17 44.01
C ALA A 43 -17.37 -6.23 44.24
N PHE A 44 -17.29 -5.13 43.50
CA PHE A 44 -16.23 -4.12 43.63
C PHE A 44 -16.76 -2.86 44.32
N SER A 45 -15.87 -2.11 44.98
CA SER A 45 -16.23 -0.89 45.69
C SER A 45 -15.72 0.38 45.00
N GLY A 46 -16.35 1.51 45.26
CA GLY A 46 -15.88 2.85 44.88
C GLY A 46 -15.64 3.02 43.37
N LYS A 47 -14.48 3.58 43.02
CA LYS A 47 -14.12 3.89 41.60
C LYS A 47 -13.92 2.63 40.75
N THR A 48 -13.54 1.50 41.35
CA THR A 48 -13.31 0.24 40.66
C THR A 48 -14.61 -0.36 40.15
N ARG A 49 -15.70 -0.31 40.90
CA ARG A 49 -17.04 -0.72 40.47
C ARG A 49 -17.44 -0.06 39.15
N TRP A 50 -17.31 1.28 39.08
CA TRP A 50 -17.64 2.01 37.85
C TRP A 50 -16.73 1.68 36.65
N LYS A 51 -15.46 1.41 36.91
CA LYS A 51 -14.54 0.97 35.84
C LYS A 51 -14.95 -0.38 35.27
N VAL A 52 -15.19 -1.37 36.12
CA VAL A 52 -15.62 -2.72 35.72
C VAL A 52 -16.96 -2.64 34.96
N LEU A 53 -17.94 -1.93 35.49
CA LEU A 53 -19.24 -1.76 34.85
C LEU A 53 -19.13 -1.13 33.45
N LEU A 54 -18.47 0.03 33.38
CA LEU A 54 -18.32 0.74 32.09
C LEU A 54 -17.50 -0.04 31.06
N THR A 55 -16.48 -0.79 31.50
CA THR A 55 -15.71 -1.66 30.61
C THR A 55 -16.57 -2.82 30.09
N ALA A 56 -17.28 -3.52 30.96
CA ALA A 56 -18.16 -4.60 30.56
C ALA A 56 -19.30 -4.12 29.63
N MET A 57 -19.93 -2.99 29.97
CA MET A 57 -20.92 -2.36 29.09
C MET A 57 -20.33 -1.96 27.73
N GLY A 58 -19.14 -1.36 27.71
CA GLY A 58 -18.47 -0.99 26.48
C GLY A 58 -18.20 -2.21 25.59
N LEU A 59 -17.62 -3.27 26.14
CA LEU A 59 -17.38 -4.54 25.41
C LEU A 59 -18.70 -5.13 24.89
N ALA A 60 -19.72 -5.20 25.73
CA ALA A 60 -21.04 -5.72 25.35
C ALA A 60 -21.64 -4.93 24.18
N LEU A 61 -21.68 -3.60 24.31
CA LEU A 61 -22.24 -2.71 23.27
C LEU A 61 -21.45 -2.82 21.95
N GLY A 62 -20.12 -2.91 22.02
CA GLY A 62 -19.29 -3.04 20.81
C GLY A 62 -19.52 -4.34 20.05
N PHE A 63 -19.53 -5.47 20.73
CA PHE A 63 -19.80 -6.77 20.12
C PHE A 63 -21.23 -6.90 19.61
N LEU A 64 -22.22 -6.49 20.40
CA LEU A 64 -23.62 -6.51 20.00
C LEU A 64 -23.87 -5.61 18.79
N TRP A 65 -23.25 -4.42 18.76
CA TRP A 65 -23.37 -3.51 17.63
C TRP A 65 -22.75 -4.08 16.36
N THR A 66 -21.58 -4.70 16.45
CA THR A 66 -20.92 -5.34 15.29
C THR A 66 -21.83 -6.42 14.68
N SER A 67 -22.43 -7.28 15.52
CA SER A 67 -23.36 -8.30 15.06
C SER A 67 -24.64 -7.70 14.44
N LEU A 68 -25.26 -6.76 15.15
CA LEU A 68 -26.50 -6.11 14.70
C LEU A 68 -26.29 -5.34 13.39
N TYR A 69 -25.17 -4.64 13.26
CA TYR A 69 -24.85 -3.90 12.04
C TYR A 69 -24.66 -4.85 10.85
N GLY A 70 -23.99 -5.98 11.05
CA GLY A 70 -23.85 -7.02 10.03
C GLY A 70 -25.20 -7.51 9.50
N THR A 71 -26.13 -7.81 10.39
CA THR A 71 -27.46 -8.29 10.01
C THR A 71 -28.35 -7.21 9.39
N LEU A 72 -28.26 -5.96 9.85
CA LEU A 72 -29.14 -4.87 9.37
C LEU A 72 -28.67 -4.21 8.08
N PHE A 73 -27.35 -4.16 7.83
CA PHE A 73 -26.80 -3.37 6.71
C PHE A 73 -25.95 -4.18 5.74
N ARG A 74 -25.11 -5.12 6.20
CA ARG A 74 -24.24 -5.90 5.34
C ARG A 74 -24.99 -7.07 4.68
N SER A 75 -25.67 -7.89 5.46
CA SER A 75 -26.39 -9.06 4.91
C SER A 75 -27.44 -8.70 3.87
N PRO A 76 -28.27 -7.66 4.05
CA PRO A 76 -29.21 -7.24 3.01
C PRO A 76 -28.52 -6.72 1.74
N ALA A 77 -27.35 -6.07 1.88
CA ALA A 77 -26.59 -5.64 0.70
C ALA A 77 -26.06 -6.84 -0.09
N LEU A 78 -25.54 -7.87 0.59
CA LEU A 78 -25.02 -9.07 -0.06
C LEU A 78 -26.11 -9.92 -0.75
N ALA A 79 -27.37 -9.72 -0.42
CA ALA A 79 -28.49 -10.41 -1.10
C ALA A 79 -28.65 -10.02 -2.58
N TYR A 80 -28.04 -8.91 -3.03
CA TYR A 80 -28.02 -8.50 -4.44
C TYR A 80 -26.95 -9.20 -5.28
N ILE A 81 -26.08 -10.02 -4.69
CA ILE A 81 -25.03 -10.74 -5.44
C ILE A 81 -25.68 -11.76 -6.36
N GLY A 82 -25.27 -11.75 -7.64
CA GLY A 82 -25.74 -12.68 -8.67
C GLY A 82 -24.71 -12.87 -9.77
N GLU A 83 -24.78 -14.02 -10.46
CA GLU A 83 -23.86 -14.34 -11.57
C GLU A 83 -24.29 -13.68 -12.87
N GLU A 84 -25.62 -13.48 -13.06
CA GLU A 84 -26.16 -12.84 -14.24
C GLU A 84 -26.23 -11.33 -14.11
N PRO A 85 -25.99 -10.58 -15.20
CA PRO A 85 -26.15 -9.13 -15.20
C PRO A 85 -27.62 -8.75 -15.15
N ILE A 86 -27.97 -7.88 -14.21
CA ILE A 86 -29.33 -7.36 -14.04
C ILE A 86 -29.31 -5.85 -14.24
N GLU A 87 -30.33 -5.32 -14.88
CA GLU A 87 -30.51 -3.89 -15.09
C GLU A 87 -30.94 -3.21 -13.80
N TYR A 88 -30.10 -2.28 -13.29
CA TYR A 88 -30.38 -1.50 -12.11
C TYR A 88 -30.28 -0.01 -12.38
N THR A 89 -30.96 0.77 -11.54
CA THR A 89 -30.85 2.24 -11.54
C THR A 89 -29.97 2.69 -10.37
N PHE A 90 -29.04 3.59 -10.65
CA PHE A 90 -28.09 4.09 -9.67
C PHE A 90 -28.06 5.61 -9.63
N GLU A 91 -27.80 6.18 -8.44
CA GLU A 91 -27.44 7.58 -8.26
C GLU A 91 -25.94 7.68 -8.10
N ILE A 92 -25.27 8.41 -8.98
CA ILE A 92 -23.81 8.61 -8.95
C ILE A 92 -23.44 9.42 -7.71
N CYS A 93 -22.50 8.90 -6.92
CA CYS A 93 -22.09 9.50 -5.68
C CYS A 93 -20.70 10.19 -5.76
N GLN A 94 -19.87 9.83 -6.74
CA GLN A 94 -18.52 10.39 -6.92
C GLN A 94 -18.26 10.58 -8.42
N PHE A 95 -17.37 11.53 -8.76
CA PHE A 95 -16.92 11.67 -10.14
C PHE A 95 -16.29 10.36 -10.62
N PRO A 96 -16.56 9.96 -11.87
CA PRO A 96 -15.86 8.83 -12.49
C PRO A 96 -14.35 9.06 -12.52
N VAL A 97 -13.61 7.99 -12.28
CA VAL A 97 -12.14 7.94 -12.34
C VAL A 97 -11.75 6.97 -13.44
N SER A 98 -10.88 7.42 -14.36
CA SER A 98 -10.35 6.56 -15.41
C SER A 98 -9.50 5.43 -14.81
N THR A 99 -9.64 4.25 -15.38
CA THR A 99 -8.87 3.05 -15.05
C THR A 99 -8.23 2.53 -16.34
N SER A 100 -7.35 1.55 -16.23
CA SER A 100 -6.73 0.92 -17.41
C SER A 100 -7.71 0.22 -18.38
N ARG A 101 -8.98 0.02 -17.97
CA ARG A 101 -10.00 -0.72 -18.72
C ARG A 101 -11.33 0.01 -18.77
N GLY A 102 -11.34 1.35 -18.72
CA GLY A 102 -12.55 2.15 -18.72
C GLY A 102 -12.62 3.06 -17.50
N VAL A 103 -13.80 3.23 -16.94
CA VAL A 103 -14.06 4.13 -15.82
C VAL A 103 -14.61 3.39 -14.61
N SER A 104 -14.34 3.93 -13.42
CA SER A 104 -14.93 3.44 -12.19
C SER A 104 -15.52 4.57 -11.36
N PHE A 105 -16.70 4.34 -10.78
CA PHE A 105 -17.37 5.32 -9.93
C PHE A 105 -18.13 4.64 -8.80
N SER A 106 -18.33 5.36 -7.69
CA SER A 106 -19.19 4.90 -6.62
C SER A 106 -20.60 5.43 -6.82
N ALA A 107 -21.58 4.54 -6.77
CA ALA A 107 -22.97 4.88 -6.96
C ALA A 107 -23.85 4.21 -5.90
N ARG A 108 -25.01 4.75 -5.66
CA ARG A 108 -26.02 4.21 -4.74
C ARG A 108 -27.10 3.54 -5.54
N LEU A 109 -27.38 2.29 -5.24
CA LEU A 109 -28.51 1.56 -5.82
C LEU A 109 -29.82 2.26 -5.45
N LEU A 110 -30.70 2.46 -6.41
CA LEU A 110 -32.05 2.97 -6.19
C LEU A 110 -33.04 1.81 -6.31
N THR A 111 -33.82 1.59 -5.26
CA THR A 111 -34.85 0.55 -5.20
C THR A 111 -36.23 1.20 -5.06
N GLU A 112 -37.29 0.44 -5.26
CA GLU A 112 -38.69 0.92 -5.07
C GLU A 112 -38.93 1.37 -3.62
N GLU A 113 -38.23 0.77 -2.65
CA GLU A 113 -38.29 1.11 -1.22
C GLU A 113 -37.43 2.34 -0.85
N GLY A 114 -36.64 2.87 -1.79
CA GLY A 114 -35.80 4.04 -1.60
C GLY A 114 -34.32 3.83 -1.92
N ARG A 115 -33.45 4.32 -1.02
CA ARG A 115 -31.98 4.27 -1.22
C ARG A 115 -31.39 2.97 -0.72
N GLY A 116 -30.92 2.13 -1.64
CA GLY A 116 -30.22 0.90 -1.37
C GLY A 116 -28.72 1.07 -1.01
N PRO A 117 -27.93 -0.03 -1.08
CA PRO A 117 -26.53 -0.04 -0.73
C PRO A 117 -25.65 0.78 -1.70
N MET A 118 -24.45 1.14 -1.22
CA MET A 118 -23.40 1.71 -2.07
C MET A 118 -22.72 0.59 -2.87
N VAL A 119 -22.49 0.85 -4.16
CA VAL A 119 -21.84 -0.06 -5.10
C VAL A 119 -20.68 0.68 -5.76
N LYS A 120 -19.54 0.02 -5.92
CA LYS A 120 -18.46 0.49 -6.77
C LYS A 120 -18.63 -0.11 -8.15
N ILE A 121 -18.91 0.71 -9.16
CA ILE A 121 -19.20 0.27 -10.53
C ILE A 121 -17.95 0.46 -11.39
N TYR A 122 -17.64 -0.55 -12.19
CA TYR A 122 -16.63 -0.56 -13.24
C TYR A 122 -17.34 -0.71 -14.58
N ALA A 123 -17.09 0.23 -15.50
CA ALA A 123 -17.73 0.29 -16.81
C ALA A 123 -16.69 0.60 -17.90
N GLY A 124 -17.01 0.29 -19.16
CA GLY A 124 -16.18 0.65 -20.30
C GLY A 124 -16.10 2.16 -20.54
N ASP A 125 -15.30 2.58 -21.53
CA ASP A 125 -15.02 4.00 -21.83
C ASP A 125 -16.22 4.77 -22.38
N GLU A 126 -17.28 4.10 -22.86
CA GLU A 126 -18.48 4.71 -23.46
C GLU A 126 -19.47 5.28 -22.43
N THR A 127 -18.99 5.85 -21.33
CA THR A 127 -19.87 6.28 -20.24
C THR A 127 -20.30 7.75 -20.28
N GLY A 128 -19.77 8.56 -21.22
CA GLY A 128 -20.07 10.00 -21.29
C GLY A 128 -19.65 10.81 -20.06
N ASP A 129 -20.01 12.09 -20.02
CA ASP A 129 -19.75 12.99 -18.89
C ASP A 129 -20.75 12.77 -17.75
N LEU A 130 -20.46 11.84 -16.87
CA LEU A 130 -21.26 11.54 -15.70
C LEU A 130 -20.85 12.40 -14.49
N LEU A 131 -21.85 12.94 -13.79
CA LEU A 131 -21.65 13.85 -12.66
C LEU A 131 -22.25 13.28 -11.36
N PRO A 132 -21.69 13.62 -10.19
CA PRO A 132 -22.34 13.30 -8.92
C PRO A 132 -23.75 13.87 -8.82
N GLY A 133 -24.71 12.99 -8.55
CA GLY A 133 -26.14 13.28 -8.55
C GLY A 133 -26.90 12.82 -9.79
N ASP A 134 -26.20 12.47 -10.88
CA ASP A 134 -26.85 11.88 -12.06
C ASP A 134 -27.48 10.53 -11.70
N ILE A 135 -28.64 10.25 -12.29
CA ILE A 135 -29.33 8.97 -12.24
C ILE A 135 -29.01 8.23 -13.52
N VAL A 136 -28.41 7.05 -13.38
CA VAL A 136 -27.99 6.21 -14.50
C VAL A 136 -28.61 4.83 -14.39
N ARG A 137 -28.74 4.19 -15.54
CA ARG A 137 -29.20 2.81 -15.67
C ARG A 137 -28.17 1.99 -16.43
N CYS A 138 -27.83 0.82 -15.92
CA CYS A 138 -26.91 -0.11 -16.56
C CYS A 138 -27.15 -1.55 -16.10
N ALA A 139 -26.89 -2.50 -16.99
CA ALA A 139 -26.87 -3.91 -16.67
C ALA A 139 -25.53 -4.25 -16.00
N VAL A 140 -25.58 -4.68 -14.73
CA VAL A 140 -24.39 -4.98 -13.94
C VAL A 140 -24.47 -6.35 -13.29
N ARG A 141 -23.36 -7.06 -13.32
CA ARG A 141 -23.14 -8.23 -12.46
C ARG A 141 -22.60 -7.73 -11.11
N LEU A 142 -23.31 -8.07 -10.03
CA LEU A 142 -22.94 -7.67 -8.68
C LEU A 142 -22.15 -8.78 -7.98
N ALA A 143 -20.99 -8.45 -7.45
CA ALA A 143 -20.11 -9.35 -6.71
C ALA A 143 -19.79 -8.78 -5.32
N SER A 144 -19.32 -9.65 -4.40
CA SER A 144 -18.87 -9.22 -3.07
C SER A 144 -17.61 -8.36 -3.16
N SER A 145 -17.58 -7.26 -2.41
CA SER A 145 -16.41 -6.43 -2.28
C SER A 145 -15.37 -6.96 -1.26
N ALA A 146 -15.71 -8.01 -0.51
CA ALA A 146 -14.79 -8.65 0.42
C ALA A 146 -13.70 -9.46 -0.29
N GLN A 147 -13.92 -9.79 -1.56
CA GLN A 147 -12.93 -10.42 -2.42
C GLN A 147 -12.68 -9.53 -3.64
N VAL A 148 -11.45 -9.09 -3.79
CA VAL A 148 -10.99 -8.31 -4.95
C VAL A 148 -9.86 -9.08 -5.60
N ARG A 149 -10.03 -9.42 -6.87
CA ARG A 149 -9.03 -10.20 -7.61
C ARG A 149 -8.69 -11.56 -6.95
N GLY A 150 -9.68 -12.21 -6.34
CA GLY A 150 -9.48 -13.49 -5.66
C GLY A 150 -8.86 -13.42 -4.26
N GLU A 151 -8.43 -12.24 -3.83
CA GLU A 151 -7.86 -12.02 -2.50
C GLU A 151 -8.87 -11.34 -1.57
N GLU A 152 -8.78 -11.64 -0.27
CA GLU A 152 -9.56 -10.94 0.74
C GLU A 152 -9.13 -9.47 0.83
N ALA A 153 -10.08 -8.55 0.74
CA ALA A 153 -9.81 -7.12 0.74
C ALA A 153 -10.79 -6.33 1.62
N ASP A 154 -10.24 -5.63 2.59
CA ASP A 154 -11.02 -4.76 3.48
C ASP A 154 -11.20 -3.33 2.96
N TYR A 155 -10.59 -3.00 1.82
CA TYR A 155 -10.56 -1.63 1.31
C TYR A 155 -11.95 -1.05 1.06
N TYR A 156 -12.85 -1.81 0.45
CA TYR A 156 -14.21 -1.38 0.16
C TYR A 156 -15.16 -1.58 1.34
N THR A 157 -15.07 -2.73 2.00
CA THR A 157 -15.90 -3.08 3.17
C THR A 157 -15.70 -2.06 4.30
N SER A 158 -14.46 -1.64 4.55
CA SER A 158 -14.14 -0.60 5.55
C SER A 158 -14.72 0.79 5.23
N ARG A 159 -15.14 1.02 3.99
CA ARG A 159 -15.81 2.24 3.52
C ARG A 159 -17.32 2.13 3.39
N GLY A 160 -17.90 0.98 3.78
CA GLY A 160 -19.33 0.70 3.68
C GLY A 160 -19.79 0.38 2.25
N ILE A 161 -18.87 -0.02 1.38
CA ILE A 161 -19.16 -0.50 0.03
C ILE A 161 -19.05 -2.02 0.06
N TYR A 162 -20.18 -2.73 0.02
CA TYR A 162 -20.22 -4.19 0.13
C TYR A 162 -20.32 -4.88 -1.22
N LEU A 163 -20.60 -4.13 -2.30
CA LEU A 163 -20.82 -4.63 -3.64
C LEU A 163 -19.90 -3.98 -4.65
N LEU A 164 -19.37 -4.81 -5.55
CA LEU A 164 -18.70 -4.39 -6.79
C LEU A 164 -19.61 -4.71 -7.95
N GLY A 165 -19.83 -3.74 -8.84
CA GLY A 165 -20.66 -3.88 -10.04
C GLY A 165 -19.78 -3.85 -11.29
N TYR A 166 -19.91 -4.85 -12.14
CA TYR A 166 -19.24 -4.92 -13.44
C TYR A 166 -20.27 -4.73 -14.52
N ALA A 167 -20.27 -3.54 -15.15
CA ALA A 167 -21.17 -3.23 -16.24
C ALA A 167 -20.77 -4.01 -17.50
N GLN A 168 -21.75 -4.65 -18.14
CA GLN A 168 -21.52 -5.38 -19.40
C GLN A 168 -21.75 -4.48 -20.62
N ASP A 169 -22.76 -3.62 -20.54
CA ASP A 169 -23.13 -2.66 -21.57
C ASP A 169 -22.80 -1.24 -21.12
N GLY A 170 -22.94 -0.28 -22.03
CA GLY A 170 -22.75 1.14 -21.72
C GLY A 170 -23.67 1.63 -20.59
N VAL A 171 -23.25 2.69 -19.91
CA VAL A 171 -24.02 3.34 -18.84
C VAL A 171 -24.95 4.39 -19.47
N THR A 172 -26.26 4.25 -19.33
CA THR A 172 -27.25 5.17 -19.87
C THR A 172 -27.67 6.21 -18.82
N LEU A 173 -27.59 7.49 -19.18
CA LEU A 173 -28.07 8.59 -18.33
C LEU A 173 -29.60 8.65 -18.41
N VAL A 174 -30.26 8.42 -17.28
CA VAL A 174 -31.76 8.47 -17.17
C VAL A 174 -32.22 9.86 -16.78
N GLY A 175 -31.49 10.53 -15.92
CA GLY A 175 -31.85 11.86 -15.46
C GLY A 175 -30.70 12.61 -14.81
N ARG A 176 -30.74 13.94 -14.95
CA ARG A 176 -29.79 14.86 -14.29
C ARG A 176 -30.57 15.87 -13.47
N PRO A 177 -30.26 16.00 -12.15
CA PRO A 177 -30.96 16.96 -11.31
C PRO A 177 -30.67 18.40 -11.77
N ARG A 178 -31.68 19.28 -11.74
CA ARG A 178 -31.55 20.69 -12.14
C ARG A 178 -30.61 21.49 -11.23
N ALA A 179 -30.45 21.07 -9.97
CA ALA A 179 -29.56 21.70 -8.99
C ALA A 179 -28.73 20.65 -8.25
N VAL A 180 -27.47 20.95 -8.05
CA VAL A 180 -26.56 20.08 -7.28
C VAL A 180 -26.96 20.09 -5.81
N SER A 181 -27.24 18.92 -5.26
CA SER A 181 -27.53 18.77 -3.83
C SER A 181 -26.33 19.17 -2.97
N LEU A 182 -26.57 19.82 -1.83
CA LEU A 182 -25.55 20.27 -0.87
C LEU A 182 -24.55 19.16 -0.48
N ARG A 183 -25.00 17.90 -0.47
CA ARG A 183 -24.15 16.74 -0.12
C ARG A 183 -23.01 16.51 -1.13
N PHE A 184 -23.14 16.97 -2.38
CA PHE A 184 -22.14 16.83 -3.43
C PHE A 184 -21.20 18.06 -3.56
N TRP A 185 -21.52 19.18 -2.91
CA TRP A 185 -20.70 20.38 -2.95
C TRP A 185 -19.21 20.15 -2.64
N PRO A 186 -18.83 19.33 -1.62
CA PRO A 186 -17.42 19.06 -1.37
C PRO A 186 -16.69 18.44 -2.57
N GLN A 187 -17.36 17.58 -3.32
CA GLN A 187 -16.77 16.90 -4.50
C GLN A 187 -16.59 17.88 -5.66
N TYR A 188 -17.57 18.76 -5.90
CA TYR A 188 -17.43 19.81 -6.89
C TYR A 188 -16.35 20.81 -6.48
N ALA A 189 -16.23 21.14 -5.20
CA ALA A 189 -15.14 21.97 -4.69
C ALA A 189 -13.77 21.29 -4.87
N ALA A 190 -13.68 19.98 -4.61
CA ALA A 190 -12.47 19.20 -4.85
C ALA A 190 -12.07 19.24 -6.33
N ARG A 191 -13.03 19.02 -7.25
CA ARG A 191 -12.80 19.08 -8.69
C ARG A 191 -12.35 20.46 -9.14
N ALA A 192 -13.03 21.52 -8.68
CA ALA A 192 -12.64 22.89 -8.99
C ALA A 192 -11.21 23.23 -8.51
N LEU A 193 -10.83 22.76 -7.31
CA LEU A 193 -9.46 22.92 -6.81
C LEU A 193 -8.46 22.13 -7.65
N GLN A 194 -8.76 20.90 -8.05
CA GLN A 194 -7.90 20.09 -8.93
C GLN A 194 -7.69 20.80 -10.27
N ASP A 195 -8.76 21.26 -10.92
CA ASP A 195 -8.70 21.98 -12.19
C ASP A 195 -7.90 23.30 -12.06
N SER A 196 -8.05 23.99 -10.93
CA SER A 196 -7.25 25.19 -10.63
C SER A 196 -5.77 24.84 -10.47
N ILE A 197 -5.44 23.80 -9.69
CA ILE A 197 -4.06 23.34 -9.47
C ILE A 197 -3.40 22.98 -10.81
N LEU A 198 -4.04 22.16 -11.63
CA LEU A 198 -3.51 21.73 -12.93
C LEU A 198 -3.30 22.93 -13.89
N ARG A 199 -4.06 24.01 -13.73
CA ARG A 199 -3.97 25.23 -14.56
C ARG A 199 -2.89 26.20 -14.10
N VAL A 200 -2.62 26.31 -12.79
CA VAL A 200 -1.74 27.35 -12.24
C VAL A 200 -0.37 26.85 -11.80
N PHE A 201 -0.23 25.58 -11.45
CA PHE A 201 1.05 25.01 -11.02
C PHE A 201 1.89 24.50 -12.19
N PRO A 202 3.24 24.53 -12.05
CA PRO A 202 4.13 23.83 -12.98
C PRO A 202 3.85 22.30 -12.97
N GLY A 203 3.98 21.67 -14.15
CA GLY A 203 3.64 20.25 -14.35
C GLY A 203 4.40 19.27 -13.44
N ASP A 204 5.65 19.59 -13.08
CA ASP A 204 6.51 18.80 -12.21
C ASP A 204 5.99 18.66 -10.76
N VAL A 205 5.17 19.62 -10.29
CA VAL A 205 4.64 19.63 -8.92
C VAL A 205 3.11 19.64 -8.85
N ALA A 206 2.41 19.81 -9.97
CA ALA A 206 0.95 19.88 -9.99
C ALA A 206 0.31 18.62 -9.38
N GLY A 207 0.78 17.43 -9.75
CA GLY A 207 0.31 16.16 -9.18
C GLY A 207 0.56 16.04 -7.67
N PHE A 208 1.70 16.54 -7.20
CA PHE A 208 1.99 16.57 -5.76
C PHE A 208 1.02 17.48 -4.99
N PHE A 209 0.71 18.67 -5.52
CA PHE A 209 -0.27 19.58 -4.89
C PHE A 209 -1.70 19.06 -4.96
N THR A 210 -2.07 18.38 -6.05
CA THR A 210 -3.36 17.71 -6.15
C THR A 210 -3.52 16.69 -5.04
N ALA A 211 -2.53 15.80 -4.85
CA ALA A 211 -2.54 14.82 -3.77
C ALA A 211 -2.51 15.47 -2.37
N LEU A 212 -1.67 16.51 -2.17
CA LEU A 212 -1.50 17.20 -0.89
C LEU A 212 -2.77 17.93 -0.43
N ILE A 213 -3.52 18.53 -1.35
CA ILE A 213 -4.68 19.40 -1.05
C ILE A 213 -6.00 18.64 -1.12
N THR A 214 -6.20 17.79 -2.12
CA THR A 214 -7.48 17.09 -2.33
C THR A 214 -7.44 15.62 -1.92
N GLY A 215 -6.25 15.05 -1.71
CA GLY A 215 -6.07 13.63 -1.40
C GLY A 215 -6.10 12.72 -2.64
N GLU A 216 -6.31 13.28 -3.83
CA GLU A 216 -6.35 12.54 -5.10
C GLU A 216 -4.92 12.28 -5.59
N LYS A 217 -4.55 11.00 -5.69
CA LYS A 217 -3.18 10.57 -6.01
C LYS A 217 -2.97 10.24 -7.49
N GLY A 218 -4.04 10.11 -8.26
CA GLY A 218 -3.97 9.68 -9.65
C GLY A 218 -3.14 10.61 -10.57
N ALA A 219 -3.04 11.89 -10.21
CA ALA A 219 -2.20 12.86 -10.93
C ALA A 219 -0.71 12.84 -10.51
N LEU A 220 -0.35 12.11 -9.44
CA LEU A 220 1.03 12.01 -8.99
C LEU A 220 1.74 10.88 -9.77
N PRO A 221 2.89 11.14 -10.41
CA PRO A 221 3.64 10.10 -11.10
C PRO A 221 3.97 8.93 -10.16
N ALA A 222 3.83 7.70 -10.66
CA ALA A 222 4.04 6.49 -9.85
C ALA A 222 5.43 6.45 -9.20
N GLY A 223 6.48 6.85 -9.93
CA GLY A 223 7.84 6.97 -9.40
C GLY A 223 7.94 7.95 -8.23
N ALA A 224 7.32 9.13 -8.32
CA ALA A 224 7.31 10.10 -7.23
C ALA A 224 6.55 9.58 -5.99
N TYR A 225 5.45 8.85 -6.18
CA TYR A 225 4.73 8.24 -5.07
C TYR A 225 5.57 7.14 -4.38
N ARG A 226 6.26 6.31 -5.15
CA ARG A 226 7.22 5.30 -4.63
C ARG A 226 8.36 5.94 -3.83
N ASP A 227 8.94 7.03 -4.33
CA ASP A 227 9.98 7.79 -3.60
C ASP A 227 9.48 8.27 -2.24
N LEU A 228 8.23 8.79 -2.19
CA LEU A 228 7.59 9.19 -0.94
C LEU A 228 7.33 8.00 0.01
N GLN A 229 6.98 6.83 -0.52
CA GLN A 229 6.78 5.61 0.28
C GLN A 229 8.10 5.13 0.87
N ARG A 230 9.14 4.94 0.06
CA ARG A 230 10.45 4.45 0.50
C ARG A 230 11.14 5.41 1.47
N SER A 231 11.01 6.71 1.24
CA SER A 231 11.53 7.74 2.18
C SER A 231 10.72 7.88 3.48
N GLY A 232 9.56 7.19 3.59
CA GLY A 232 8.72 7.16 4.80
C GLY A 232 7.80 8.37 4.98
N ILE A 233 7.61 9.18 3.95
CA ILE A 233 6.75 10.37 3.98
C ILE A 233 5.49 10.26 3.09
N ALA A 234 5.12 9.07 2.64
CA ALA A 234 3.88 8.87 1.86
C ALA A 234 2.61 9.35 2.60
N HIS A 235 2.64 9.39 3.93
CA HIS A 235 1.55 9.92 4.74
C HIS A 235 1.29 11.43 4.54
N VAL A 236 2.19 12.16 3.89
CA VAL A 236 2.05 13.58 3.56
C VAL A 236 1.03 13.80 2.45
N VAL A 237 1.06 12.96 1.41
CA VAL A 237 0.08 13.01 0.30
C VAL A 237 -1.26 12.35 0.67
N ALA A 238 -1.34 11.70 1.83
CA ALA A 238 -2.60 11.37 2.46
C ALA A 238 -2.99 12.52 3.38
N VAL A 239 -4.11 13.20 3.10
CA VAL A 239 -4.53 14.35 3.92
C VAL A 239 -4.54 13.98 5.40
N SER A 240 -3.67 14.63 6.15
CA SER A 240 -3.35 14.29 7.54
C SER A 240 -3.93 15.31 8.53
N GLY A 241 -3.84 14.95 9.82
CA GLY A 241 -4.22 15.86 10.91
C GLY A 241 -3.47 17.20 10.90
N LEU A 242 -2.28 17.24 10.30
CA LEU A 242 -1.49 18.46 10.16
C LEU A 242 -2.21 19.50 9.29
N HIS A 243 -2.74 19.09 8.15
CA HIS A 243 -3.47 19.96 7.20
C HIS A 243 -4.71 20.57 7.86
N ILE A 244 -5.51 19.75 8.54
CA ILE A 244 -6.69 20.21 9.32
C ILE A 244 -6.27 21.18 10.42
N SER A 245 -5.18 20.91 11.13
CA SER A 245 -4.69 21.77 12.19
C SER A 245 -4.20 23.13 11.67
N PHE A 246 -3.60 23.19 10.48
CA PHE A 246 -3.22 24.46 9.84
C PHE A 246 -4.44 25.27 9.45
N LEU A 247 -5.46 24.61 8.87
CA LEU A 247 -6.70 25.29 8.50
C LEU A 247 -7.41 25.87 9.74
N ALA A 248 -7.49 25.10 10.83
CA ALA A 248 -8.02 25.57 12.10
C ALA A 248 -7.19 26.73 12.67
N GLY A 249 -5.87 26.61 12.66
CA GLY A 249 -4.95 27.65 13.13
C GLY A 249 -5.07 28.95 12.34
N LEU A 250 -5.18 28.86 11.03
CA LEU A 250 -5.38 30.01 10.15
C LEU A 250 -6.72 30.71 10.44
N THR A 251 -7.80 29.94 10.59
CA THR A 251 -9.13 30.49 10.88
C THR A 251 -9.15 31.19 12.26
N VAL A 252 -8.54 30.58 13.28
CA VAL A 252 -8.40 31.17 14.61
C VAL A 252 -7.50 32.42 14.60
N LEU A 253 -6.46 32.44 13.76
CA LEU A 253 -5.58 33.62 13.60
C LEU A 253 -6.34 34.81 12.99
N LEU A 254 -7.16 34.55 11.95
CA LEU A 254 -7.90 35.59 11.25
C LEU A 254 -9.10 36.14 12.04
N LEU A 255 -9.80 35.28 12.78
CA LEU A 255 -11.06 35.61 13.46
C LEU A 255 -10.92 35.81 14.98
N GLY A 256 -9.73 35.54 15.54
CA GLY A 256 -9.43 35.69 16.97
C GLY A 256 -9.74 34.46 17.81
N LYS A 257 -8.88 34.20 18.80
CA LYS A 257 -8.94 32.97 19.67
C LYS A 257 -10.20 32.87 20.57
N ARG A 258 -10.89 33.98 20.83
CA ARG A 258 -12.06 34.03 21.73
C ARG A 258 -13.39 34.25 21.00
N SER A 259 -13.37 34.33 19.68
CA SER A 259 -14.59 34.53 18.89
C SER A 259 -15.41 33.23 18.81
N ARG A 260 -16.61 33.22 19.33
CA ARG A 260 -17.57 32.11 19.21
C ARG A 260 -17.87 31.86 17.71
N LEU A 261 -18.13 32.92 16.95
CA LEU A 261 -18.37 32.84 15.52
C LEU A 261 -17.14 32.23 14.81
N GLY A 262 -15.93 32.69 15.14
CA GLY A 262 -14.68 32.16 14.59
C GLY A 262 -14.51 30.67 14.88
N THR A 263 -14.91 30.19 16.07
CA THR A 263 -14.87 28.78 16.42
C THR A 263 -15.84 27.95 15.56
N PHE A 264 -17.09 28.40 15.39
CA PHE A 264 -18.07 27.66 14.58
C PHE A 264 -17.70 27.67 13.10
N LEU A 265 -17.18 28.78 12.57
CA LEU A 265 -16.68 28.86 11.20
C LEU A 265 -15.47 27.93 10.99
N ALA A 266 -14.54 27.88 11.95
CA ALA A 266 -13.41 26.95 11.89
C ALA A 266 -13.87 25.49 11.87
N ILE A 267 -14.84 25.12 12.69
CA ILE A 267 -15.42 23.76 12.71
C ILE A 267 -16.09 23.45 11.37
N GLY A 268 -16.95 24.36 10.87
CA GLY A 268 -17.60 24.19 9.58
C GLY A 268 -16.60 24.01 8.42
N LEU A 269 -15.55 24.84 8.40
CA LEU A 269 -14.49 24.76 7.39
C LEU A 269 -13.69 23.45 7.48
N MET A 270 -13.34 23.00 8.69
CA MET A 270 -12.62 21.72 8.86
C MET A 270 -13.45 20.52 8.43
N VAL A 271 -14.76 20.50 8.78
CA VAL A 271 -15.67 19.40 8.38
C VAL A 271 -15.87 19.43 6.86
N PHE A 272 -16.07 20.62 6.28
CA PHE A 272 -16.18 20.78 4.82
C PHE A 272 -14.89 20.33 4.10
N PHE A 273 -13.72 20.75 4.60
CA PHE A 273 -12.45 20.35 4.01
C PHE A 273 -12.20 18.83 4.15
N ALA A 274 -12.58 18.21 5.28
CA ALA A 274 -12.51 16.76 5.41
C ALA A 274 -13.39 16.05 4.36
N ALA A 275 -14.54 16.62 4.01
CA ALA A 275 -15.41 16.11 2.94
C ALA A 275 -14.83 16.36 1.53
N VAL A 276 -14.18 17.51 1.30
CA VAL A 276 -13.41 17.81 0.05
C VAL A 276 -12.33 16.76 -0.18
N THR A 277 -11.66 16.30 0.88
CA THR A 277 -10.59 15.29 0.82
C THR A 277 -11.10 13.83 0.85
N GLY A 278 -12.37 13.62 0.52
CA GLY A 278 -12.99 12.30 0.39
C GLY A 278 -13.31 11.60 1.72
N ASN A 279 -13.46 12.35 2.83
CA ASN A 279 -13.80 11.82 4.16
C ASN A 279 -12.81 10.74 4.66
N SER A 280 -11.52 10.92 4.36
CA SER A 280 -10.52 9.96 4.84
C SER A 280 -10.57 9.84 6.38
N PRO A 281 -10.40 8.63 6.96
CA PRO A 281 -10.46 8.45 8.42
C PRO A 281 -9.49 9.35 9.18
N SER A 282 -8.33 9.66 8.59
CA SER A 282 -7.34 10.57 9.16
C SER A 282 -7.82 12.02 9.21
N ALA A 283 -8.46 12.51 8.12
CA ALA A 283 -9.02 13.86 8.07
C ALA A 283 -10.23 14.00 9.01
N LEU A 284 -11.15 13.02 9.00
CA LEU A 284 -12.32 13.02 9.90
C LEU A 284 -11.89 13.00 11.37
N ARG A 285 -10.92 12.13 11.75
CA ARG A 285 -10.37 12.12 13.12
C ARG A 285 -9.86 13.50 13.51
N ALA A 286 -9.07 14.12 12.65
CA ALA A 286 -8.48 15.43 12.95
C ALA A 286 -9.54 16.53 13.05
N ALA A 287 -10.49 16.55 12.12
CA ALA A 287 -11.59 17.53 12.13
C ALA A 287 -12.43 17.40 13.40
N PHE A 288 -12.91 16.19 13.73
CA PHE A 288 -13.75 15.97 14.93
C PHE A 288 -12.96 16.19 16.21
N MET A 289 -11.72 15.70 16.31
CA MET A 289 -10.91 15.88 17.51
C MET A 289 -10.60 17.37 17.76
N THR A 290 -10.20 18.11 16.73
CA THR A 290 -9.94 19.55 16.84
C THR A 290 -11.21 20.30 17.16
N SER A 291 -12.35 19.93 16.57
CA SER A 291 -13.66 20.50 16.88
C SER A 291 -14.04 20.32 18.35
N LEU A 292 -13.87 19.12 18.90
CA LEU A 292 -14.13 18.87 20.34
C LEU A 292 -13.23 19.70 21.25
N LEU A 293 -11.94 19.84 20.88
CA LEU A 293 -11.00 20.65 21.65
C LEU A 293 -11.30 22.14 21.57
N LEU A 294 -11.80 22.65 20.44
CA LEU A 294 -12.25 24.03 20.27
C LEU A 294 -13.57 24.32 20.96
N LEU A 295 -14.48 23.34 21.03
CA LEU A 295 -15.78 23.48 21.72
C LEU A 295 -15.65 23.42 23.23
N ALA A 296 -14.69 22.68 23.77
CA ALA A 296 -14.57 22.47 25.23
C ALA A 296 -14.54 23.79 26.04
N PRO A 297 -13.76 24.82 25.69
CA PRO A 297 -13.76 26.10 26.38
C PRO A 297 -15.09 26.84 26.28
N LEU A 298 -15.84 26.68 25.16
CA LEU A 298 -17.15 27.37 25.00
C LEU A 298 -18.23 26.84 25.95
N VAL A 299 -18.09 25.59 26.39
CA VAL A 299 -18.98 24.95 27.38
C VAL A 299 -18.36 24.90 28.77
N GLY A 300 -17.32 25.73 29.03
CA GLY A 300 -16.69 25.84 30.35
C GLY A 300 -15.93 24.58 30.78
N ARG A 301 -15.44 23.74 29.82
CA ARG A 301 -14.70 22.53 30.09
C ARG A 301 -13.25 22.68 29.67
N GLU A 302 -12.32 22.03 30.40
CA GLU A 302 -10.93 21.91 29.97
C GLU A 302 -10.79 20.86 28.86
N PRO A 303 -10.00 21.16 27.82
CA PRO A 303 -9.71 20.21 26.74
C PRO A 303 -8.99 18.95 27.27
N ASP A 304 -9.62 17.79 27.17
CA ASP A 304 -9.01 16.48 27.55
C ASP A 304 -8.75 15.63 26.31
N LYS A 305 -7.48 15.61 25.87
CA LYS A 305 -7.04 14.92 24.64
C LYS A 305 -7.39 13.42 24.62
N PRO A 306 -7.15 12.61 25.69
CA PRO A 306 -7.51 11.19 25.68
C PRO A 306 -9.01 10.94 25.57
N THR A 307 -9.84 11.76 26.25
CA THR A 307 -11.29 11.66 26.15
C THR A 307 -11.77 12.03 24.74
N ALA A 308 -11.21 13.08 24.13
CA ALA A 308 -11.53 13.47 22.76
C ALA A 308 -11.15 12.36 21.77
N LEU A 309 -9.96 11.77 21.91
CA LEU A 309 -9.51 10.66 21.03
C LEU A 309 -10.44 9.45 21.14
N SER A 310 -10.80 9.05 22.36
CA SER A 310 -11.70 7.91 22.60
C SER A 310 -13.11 8.16 22.06
N ALA A 311 -13.64 9.38 22.24
CA ALA A 311 -14.94 9.77 21.72
C ALA A 311 -14.98 9.77 20.20
N VAL A 312 -13.94 10.31 19.54
CA VAL A 312 -13.87 10.35 18.08
C VAL A 312 -13.70 8.96 17.48
N LEU A 313 -12.92 8.08 18.12
CA LEU A 313 -12.81 6.70 17.67
C LEU A 313 -14.18 6.01 17.65
N LEU A 314 -14.93 6.14 18.74
CA LEU A 314 -16.27 5.58 18.83
C LEU A 314 -17.22 6.24 17.81
N LEU A 315 -17.17 7.56 17.64
CA LEU A 315 -17.99 8.31 16.68
C LEU A 315 -17.76 7.83 15.23
N LEU A 316 -16.54 7.44 14.88
CA LEU A 316 -16.22 6.91 13.54
C LEU A 316 -16.63 5.45 13.36
N LEU A 317 -16.59 4.65 14.44
CA LEU A 317 -16.92 3.22 14.37
C LEU A 317 -18.43 2.94 14.50
N LEU A 318 -19.21 3.82 15.13
CA LEU A 318 -20.66 3.60 15.29
C LEU A 318 -21.41 3.60 13.95
N PRO A 319 -21.20 4.57 13.01
CA PRO A 319 -21.88 4.54 11.72
C PRO A 319 -21.39 3.41 10.80
N GLN A 320 -20.14 2.96 10.99
CA GLN A 320 -19.49 1.95 10.15
C GLN A 320 -18.49 1.11 10.96
N PRO A 321 -18.94 0.04 11.62
CA PRO A 321 -18.05 -0.82 12.43
C PRO A 321 -16.88 -1.42 11.62
N TYR A 322 -17.13 -1.78 10.36
CA TYR A 322 -16.09 -2.31 9.46
C TYR A 322 -14.97 -1.31 9.14
N ALA A 323 -15.15 -0.01 9.46
CA ALA A 323 -14.06 0.97 9.41
C ALA A 323 -12.88 0.58 10.32
N ALA A 324 -13.09 -0.30 11.31
CA ALA A 324 -12.01 -0.88 12.12
C ALA A 324 -10.93 -1.58 11.28
N ALA A 325 -11.30 -2.22 10.16
CA ALA A 325 -10.36 -2.85 9.23
C ALA A 325 -9.60 -1.84 8.36
N SER A 326 -9.98 -0.55 8.38
CA SER A 326 -9.29 0.48 7.58
C SER A 326 -7.87 0.72 8.08
N VAL A 327 -6.87 0.43 7.25
CA VAL A 327 -5.45 0.70 7.51
C VAL A 327 -5.22 2.18 7.87
N SER A 328 -5.90 3.09 7.17
CA SER A 328 -5.82 4.53 7.44
C SER A 328 -6.31 4.91 8.83
N LEU A 329 -7.39 4.27 9.32
CA LEU A 329 -7.90 4.48 10.66
C LEU A 329 -6.93 3.94 11.70
N GLN A 330 -6.46 2.71 11.53
CA GLN A 330 -5.53 2.06 12.45
C GLN A 330 -4.23 2.86 12.59
N LEU A 331 -3.58 3.21 11.48
CA LEU A 331 -2.35 4.02 11.48
C LEU A 331 -2.57 5.40 12.10
N SER A 332 -3.68 6.04 11.78
CA SER A 332 -3.99 7.39 12.26
C SER A 332 -4.20 7.45 13.78
N PHE A 333 -4.97 6.50 14.34
CA PHE A 333 -5.19 6.43 15.79
C PHE A 333 -3.97 5.89 16.52
N GLY A 334 -3.25 4.92 15.96
CA GLY A 334 -1.98 4.42 16.47
C GLY A 334 -0.94 5.53 16.60
N ALA A 335 -0.75 6.34 15.56
CA ALA A 335 0.16 7.48 15.58
C ALA A 335 -0.16 8.46 16.72
N VAL A 336 -1.42 8.87 16.85
CA VAL A 336 -1.81 9.83 17.89
C VAL A 336 -1.70 9.24 19.30
N ALA A 337 -2.04 7.96 19.48
CA ALA A 337 -1.83 7.25 20.73
C ALA A 337 -0.35 7.24 21.12
N GLY A 338 0.53 6.93 20.17
CA GLY A 338 1.99 6.93 20.35
C GLY A 338 2.53 8.32 20.71
N ILE A 339 2.07 9.36 20.02
CA ILE A 339 2.42 10.75 20.34
C ILE A 339 2.02 11.10 21.78
N PHE A 340 0.79 10.79 22.21
CA PHE A 340 0.33 11.14 23.56
C PHE A 340 1.02 10.33 24.66
N LEU A 341 1.33 9.08 24.42
CA LEU A 341 1.91 8.20 25.44
C LEU A 341 3.41 8.37 25.59
N VAL A 342 4.12 8.68 24.49
CA VAL A 342 5.58 8.61 24.42
C VAL A 342 6.23 9.97 24.19
N SER A 343 5.75 10.76 23.20
CA SER A 343 6.44 11.93 22.70
C SER A 343 6.66 13.01 23.77
N GLU A 344 5.63 13.33 24.59
CA GLU A 344 5.70 14.36 25.62
C GLU A 344 6.80 14.04 26.65
N LYS A 345 6.85 12.79 27.14
CA LYS A 345 7.85 12.34 28.11
C LYS A 345 9.27 12.32 27.53
N LEU A 346 9.37 11.94 26.26
CA LEU A 346 10.65 11.84 25.56
C LEU A 346 11.23 13.23 25.31
N SER A 347 10.43 14.15 24.79
CA SER A 347 10.84 15.54 24.57
C SER A 347 11.23 16.25 25.87
N GLU A 348 10.43 16.12 26.93
CA GLU A 348 10.78 16.68 28.23
C GLU A 348 12.14 16.18 28.74
N ARG A 349 12.39 14.86 28.64
CA ARG A 349 13.66 14.27 29.07
C ARG A 349 14.84 14.83 28.29
N TRP A 350 14.71 14.95 26.95
CA TRP A 350 15.77 15.49 26.11
C TRP A 350 16.01 17.00 26.36
N LEU A 351 14.91 17.77 26.50
CA LEU A 351 15.01 19.20 26.74
C LEU A 351 15.62 19.54 28.09
N ARG A 352 15.40 18.71 29.14
CA ARG A 352 16.05 18.86 30.45
C ARG A 352 17.59 18.64 30.40
N ALA A 353 18.04 17.83 29.44
CA ALA A 353 19.50 17.57 29.26
C ALA A 353 20.19 18.64 28.43
N LEU A 354 19.46 19.59 27.81
CA LEU A 354 20.08 20.65 27.01
C LEU A 354 20.69 21.73 27.86
N PRO A 355 21.97 22.10 27.56
CA PRO A 355 22.63 23.23 28.22
C PRO A 355 21.95 24.56 27.89
N ARG A 356 22.10 25.53 28.76
CA ARG A 356 21.69 26.91 28.54
C ARG A 356 22.84 27.66 27.87
N TRP A 357 22.55 28.27 26.71
CA TRP A 357 23.51 29.10 25.98
C TRP A 357 23.04 30.54 26.01
N ASP A 358 23.86 31.45 26.61
CA ASP A 358 23.48 32.86 26.81
C ASP A 358 23.83 33.74 25.61
N LYS A 359 24.81 33.33 24.77
CA LYS A 359 25.20 34.08 23.55
C LYS A 359 24.11 34.06 22.50
N PRO A 360 23.92 35.10 21.67
CA PRO A 360 22.86 35.20 20.66
C PRO A 360 22.87 34.01 19.68
N LEU A 361 24.05 33.65 19.18
CA LEU A 361 24.19 32.49 18.26
C LEU A 361 23.83 31.16 18.95
N GLY A 362 24.23 31.00 20.23
CA GLY A 362 23.83 29.83 21.02
C GLY A 362 22.33 29.73 21.27
N ARG A 363 21.63 30.88 21.43
CA ARG A 363 20.17 30.91 21.55
C ARG A 363 19.48 30.47 20.28
N ILE A 364 19.97 30.88 19.09
CA ILE A 364 19.46 30.46 17.79
C ILE A 364 19.67 28.95 17.63
N PHE A 365 20.90 28.47 17.86
CA PHE A 365 21.21 27.02 17.77
C PHE A 365 20.35 26.20 18.73
N ARG A 366 20.17 26.68 19.98
CA ARG A 366 19.25 26.02 20.92
C ARG A 366 17.81 25.94 20.41
N ARG A 367 17.28 27.01 19.78
CA ARG A 367 15.93 26.98 19.19
C ARG A 367 15.83 25.93 18.07
N CYS A 368 16.81 25.86 17.19
CA CYS A 368 16.87 24.85 16.14
C CYS A 368 16.93 23.43 16.74
N LEU A 369 17.78 23.24 17.76
CA LEU A 369 17.93 21.94 18.42
C LEU A 369 16.65 21.53 19.18
N VAL A 370 15.97 22.45 19.86
CA VAL A 370 14.67 22.23 20.51
C VAL A 370 13.63 21.81 19.46
N PHE A 371 13.55 22.52 18.33
CA PHE A 371 12.65 22.15 17.23
C PHE A 371 12.95 20.74 16.72
N ALA A 372 14.22 20.44 16.45
CA ALA A 372 14.64 19.12 15.95
C ALA A 372 14.30 17.99 16.95
N LEU A 373 14.60 18.17 18.24
CA LEU A 373 14.32 17.17 19.27
C LEU A 373 12.81 16.97 19.49
N CYS A 374 12.03 18.05 19.49
CA CYS A 374 10.57 17.94 19.60
C CYS A 374 9.99 17.23 18.37
N SER A 375 10.40 17.59 17.16
CA SER A 375 9.98 16.93 15.92
C SER A 375 10.34 15.43 15.92
N LEU A 376 11.57 15.11 16.28
CA LEU A 376 12.04 13.73 16.39
C LEU A 376 11.25 12.93 17.45
N SER A 377 10.94 13.53 18.60
CA SER A 377 10.15 12.86 19.65
C SER A 377 8.74 12.54 19.19
N VAL A 378 8.11 13.44 18.41
CA VAL A 378 6.78 13.22 17.81
C VAL A 378 6.85 12.08 16.80
N THR A 379 7.84 12.10 15.92
CA THR A 379 8.01 11.06 14.90
C THR A 379 8.27 9.69 15.53
N LEU A 380 9.18 9.58 16.49
CA LEU A 380 9.47 8.32 17.18
C LEU A 380 8.27 7.82 18.01
N GLY A 381 7.52 8.73 18.65
CA GLY A 381 6.29 8.38 19.35
C GLY A 381 5.25 7.80 18.42
N ALA A 382 5.06 8.39 17.25
CA ALA A 382 4.14 7.88 16.23
C ALA A 382 4.62 6.53 15.69
N LEU A 383 5.88 6.43 15.28
CA LEU A 383 6.46 5.23 14.69
C LEU A 383 6.38 4.01 15.61
N LEU A 384 6.55 4.19 16.92
CA LEU A 384 6.44 3.09 17.87
C LEU A 384 5.12 2.33 17.77
N PHE A 385 4.03 2.99 17.38
CA PHE A 385 2.71 2.37 17.22
C PHE A 385 2.33 2.10 15.77
N THR A 386 2.89 2.85 14.82
CA THR A 386 2.55 2.68 13.40
C THR A 386 3.45 1.68 12.68
N THR A 387 4.70 1.51 13.10
CA THR A 387 5.64 0.58 12.45
C THR A 387 5.14 -0.87 12.41
N PRO A 388 4.61 -1.47 13.52
CA PRO A 388 4.10 -2.84 13.43
C PRO A 388 2.87 -2.96 12.52
N LEU A 389 2.02 -1.93 12.48
CA LEU A 389 0.87 -1.90 11.57
C LEU A 389 1.32 -1.75 10.11
N ALA A 390 2.31 -0.88 9.84
CA ALA A 390 2.88 -0.72 8.51
C ALA A 390 3.59 -2.01 8.05
N ALA A 391 4.33 -2.65 8.93
CA ALA A 391 4.98 -3.93 8.68
C ALA A 391 3.96 -5.02 8.31
N PHE A 392 2.84 -5.07 9.02
CA PHE A 392 1.78 -6.04 8.78
C PHE A 392 1.04 -5.79 7.46
N HIS A 393 0.63 -4.53 7.19
CA HIS A 393 -0.21 -4.21 6.03
C HIS A 393 0.57 -3.98 4.73
N PHE A 394 1.77 -3.39 4.81
CA PHE A 394 2.55 -3.01 3.63
C PHE A 394 3.81 -3.85 3.45
N ARG A 395 4.09 -4.75 4.38
CA ARG A 395 5.32 -5.56 4.41
C ARG A 395 6.60 -4.74 4.19
N SER A 396 6.54 -3.45 4.47
CA SER A 396 7.65 -2.50 4.29
C SER A 396 7.72 -1.50 5.44
N VAL A 397 8.92 -1.16 5.86
CA VAL A 397 9.20 -0.18 6.91
C VAL A 397 10.32 0.74 6.46
N SER A 398 10.06 2.05 6.41
CA SER A 398 11.09 3.04 6.12
C SER A 398 11.94 3.30 7.37
N LEU A 399 13.24 3.09 7.26
CA LEU A 399 14.23 3.42 8.30
C LEU A 399 14.62 4.90 8.24
N ALA A 400 14.54 5.53 7.08
CA ALA A 400 14.89 6.92 6.85
C ALA A 400 13.81 7.91 7.33
N GLY A 401 12.58 7.45 7.58
CA GLY A 401 11.42 8.29 7.89
C GLY A 401 11.64 9.38 8.94
N PRO A 402 12.28 9.12 10.11
CA PRO A 402 12.54 10.15 11.11
C PRO A 402 13.41 11.31 10.63
N MET A 403 14.43 11.00 9.84
CA MET A 403 15.33 12.00 9.26
C MET A 403 14.63 12.81 8.16
N VAL A 404 13.92 12.11 7.27
CA VAL A 404 13.20 12.76 6.17
C VAL A 404 12.09 13.66 6.68
N ASN A 405 11.33 13.23 7.69
CA ASN A 405 10.34 14.08 8.35
C ASN A 405 10.95 15.37 8.90
N LEU A 406 12.10 15.28 9.54
CA LEU A 406 12.79 16.48 10.08
C LEU A 406 13.19 17.45 8.97
N LEU A 407 13.65 16.93 7.82
CA LEU A 407 14.09 17.74 6.68
C LEU A 407 12.93 18.34 5.88
N THR A 408 11.75 17.71 5.88
CA THR A 408 10.65 18.06 4.96
C THR A 408 9.44 18.69 5.65
N LEU A 409 9.23 18.50 6.96
CA LEU A 409 8.01 18.94 7.67
C LEU A 409 7.71 20.44 7.51
N TRP A 410 8.74 21.29 7.56
CA TRP A 410 8.57 22.74 7.37
C TRP A 410 8.16 23.09 5.94
N ALA A 411 8.74 22.37 4.96
CA ALA A 411 8.44 22.57 3.54
C ALA A 411 7.03 22.07 3.18
N ILE A 412 6.60 20.95 3.75
CA ILE A 412 5.24 20.42 3.62
C ILE A 412 4.23 21.43 4.16
N SER A 413 4.51 22.00 5.33
CA SER A 413 3.64 22.97 5.99
C SER A 413 3.49 24.24 5.16
N GLY A 414 4.61 24.81 4.70
CA GLY A 414 4.64 25.98 3.81
C GLY A 414 4.02 25.70 2.45
N GLY A 415 4.31 24.53 1.88
CA GLY A 415 3.76 24.07 0.62
C GLY A 415 2.23 23.92 0.68
N PHE A 416 1.69 23.32 1.74
CA PHE A 416 0.23 23.19 1.90
C PHE A 416 -0.46 24.56 1.97
N ILE A 417 0.02 25.46 2.84
CA ILE A 417 -0.59 26.79 3.00
C ILE A 417 -0.46 27.60 1.69
N GLY A 418 0.76 27.68 1.13
CA GLY A 418 1.02 28.40 -0.12
C GLY A 418 0.26 27.78 -1.30
N GLY A 419 0.25 26.46 -1.37
CA GLY A 419 -0.44 25.72 -2.43
C GLY A 419 -1.96 25.89 -2.39
N LEU A 420 -2.57 25.79 -1.22
CA LEU A 420 -4.02 26.04 -1.07
C LEU A 420 -4.37 27.49 -1.40
N THR A 421 -3.55 28.44 -0.95
CA THR A 421 -3.75 29.87 -1.26
C THR A 421 -3.63 30.13 -2.76
N ALA A 422 -2.64 29.54 -3.43
CA ALA A 422 -2.46 29.66 -4.88
C ALA A 422 -3.62 29.03 -5.66
N ALA A 423 -4.07 27.83 -5.25
CA ALA A 423 -5.22 27.16 -5.86
C ALA A 423 -6.51 27.97 -5.72
N LEU A 424 -6.80 28.50 -4.52
CA LEU A 424 -7.97 29.35 -4.28
C LEU A 424 -7.89 30.68 -5.07
N ALA A 425 -6.73 31.33 -5.09
CA ALA A 425 -6.52 32.53 -5.90
C ALA A 425 -6.69 32.22 -7.39
N GLY A 426 -6.23 31.07 -7.84
CA GLY A 426 -6.34 30.62 -9.23
C GLY A 426 -7.76 30.43 -9.74
N LEU A 427 -8.72 30.17 -8.85
CA LEU A 427 -10.14 30.06 -9.20
C LEU A 427 -10.71 31.40 -9.74
N ALA A 428 -10.33 32.52 -9.13
CA ALA A 428 -10.83 33.85 -9.50
C ALA A 428 -9.83 34.64 -10.35
N PHE A 429 -8.53 34.51 -10.06
CA PHE A 429 -7.45 35.31 -10.65
C PHE A 429 -6.28 34.41 -11.08
N PRO A 430 -6.34 33.77 -12.28
CA PRO A 430 -5.32 32.78 -12.71
C PRO A 430 -3.88 33.33 -12.72
N VAL A 431 -3.68 34.63 -13.06
CA VAL A 431 -2.35 35.26 -13.07
C VAL A 431 -1.77 35.34 -11.66
N LEU A 432 -2.57 35.76 -10.67
CA LEU A 432 -2.17 35.79 -9.26
C LEU A 432 -1.93 34.35 -8.74
N GLY A 433 -2.82 33.42 -9.11
CA GLY A 433 -2.67 31.99 -8.78
C GLY A 433 -1.33 31.45 -9.27
N ARG A 434 -0.92 31.72 -10.51
CA ARG A 434 0.38 31.28 -11.06
C ARG A 434 1.57 31.89 -10.33
N ALA A 435 1.52 33.20 -10.01
CA ALA A 435 2.59 33.85 -9.26
C ALA A 435 2.79 33.23 -7.87
N LEU A 436 1.69 32.97 -7.15
CA LEU A 436 1.72 32.31 -5.86
C LEU A 436 2.15 30.82 -5.96
N ALA A 437 1.69 30.12 -7.00
CA ALA A 437 2.04 28.73 -7.28
C ALA A 437 3.53 28.57 -7.54
N TRP A 438 4.15 29.51 -8.25
CA TRP A 438 5.59 29.51 -8.52
C TRP A 438 6.40 29.55 -7.22
N VAL A 439 5.99 30.37 -6.25
CA VAL A 439 6.62 30.44 -4.92
C VAL A 439 6.37 29.16 -4.13
N ALA A 440 5.12 28.66 -4.13
CA ALA A 440 4.75 27.43 -3.42
C ALA A 440 5.41 26.16 -4.01
N ALA A 441 5.80 26.20 -5.30
CA ALA A 441 6.50 25.10 -5.95
C ALA A 441 7.91 24.84 -5.35
N CYS A 442 8.59 25.86 -4.83
CA CYS A 442 9.94 25.70 -4.28
C CYS A 442 9.99 24.69 -3.11
N PRO A 443 9.18 24.82 -2.03
CA PRO A 443 9.16 23.82 -0.96
C PRO A 443 8.67 22.46 -1.43
N ALA A 444 7.77 22.37 -2.41
CA ALA A 444 7.32 21.09 -2.97
C ALA A 444 8.46 20.35 -3.70
N ARG A 445 9.22 21.07 -4.53
CA ARG A 445 10.41 20.52 -5.20
C ARG A 445 11.46 20.05 -4.19
N TRP A 446 11.65 20.78 -3.09
CA TRP A 446 12.52 20.34 -2.00
C TRP A 446 12.06 19.01 -1.41
N VAL A 447 10.76 18.85 -1.13
CA VAL A 447 10.21 17.58 -0.60
C VAL A 447 10.45 16.43 -1.57
N LEU A 448 10.12 16.62 -2.85
CA LEU A 448 10.32 15.61 -3.89
C LEU A 448 11.79 15.28 -4.10
N TRP A 449 12.69 16.27 -4.10
CA TRP A 449 14.12 16.07 -4.23
C TRP A 449 14.70 15.28 -3.06
N VAL A 450 14.33 15.61 -1.81
CA VAL A 450 14.75 14.83 -0.62
C VAL A 450 14.22 13.40 -0.68
N ALA A 451 12.93 13.22 -1.05
CA ALA A 451 12.34 11.90 -1.16
C ALA A 451 13.07 11.05 -2.20
N HIS A 452 13.33 11.61 -3.39
CA HIS A 452 14.04 10.96 -4.48
C HIS A 452 15.49 10.57 -4.10
N GLY A 453 16.24 11.50 -3.48
CA GLY A 453 17.60 11.21 -3.06
C GLY A 453 17.70 10.15 -1.98
N VAL A 454 16.75 10.15 -1.03
CA VAL A 454 16.74 9.17 0.07
C VAL A 454 16.20 7.82 -0.37
N SER A 455 15.21 7.76 -1.27
CA SER A 455 14.63 6.49 -1.75
C SER A 455 15.65 5.58 -2.42
N ARG A 456 16.69 6.18 -3.03
CA ARG A 456 17.79 5.49 -3.72
C ARG A 456 18.87 4.96 -2.77
N LEU A 457 18.89 5.42 -1.51
CA LEU A 457 19.88 4.92 -0.55
C LEU A 457 19.59 3.45 -0.21
N PRO A 458 20.62 2.60 -0.11
CA PRO A 458 20.45 1.25 0.38
C PRO A 458 19.86 1.32 1.80
N PHE A 459 18.93 0.41 2.10
CA PHE A 459 18.22 0.35 3.39
C PHE A 459 17.37 1.59 3.76
N SER A 460 17.03 2.46 2.81
CA SER A 460 16.07 3.55 3.05
C SER A 460 14.71 3.02 3.53
N ALA A 461 14.29 1.90 2.95
CA ALA A 461 13.18 1.08 3.40
C ALA A 461 13.63 -0.39 3.48
N MET A 462 13.08 -1.11 4.43
CA MET A 462 13.29 -2.54 4.61
C MET A 462 11.98 -3.25 4.27
N THR A 463 12.02 -4.10 3.26
CA THR A 463 10.89 -4.94 2.87
C THR A 463 10.91 -6.23 3.70
N LEU A 464 9.79 -6.57 4.30
CA LEU A 464 9.64 -7.72 5.19
C LEU A 464 9.17 -8.94 4.40
N LEU A 465 10.06 -9.49 3.59
CA LEU A 465 9.78 -10.61 2.69
C LEU A 465 9.68 -11.97 3.42
N SER A 466 10.08 -12.04 4.69
CA SER A 466 10.11 -13.30 5.43
C SER A 466 9.27 -13.27 6.71
N GLY A 467 8.64 -14.41 7.03
CA GLY A 467 7.95 -14.63 8.30
C GLY A 467 8.85 -14.45 9.52
N TYR A 468 10.17 -14.68 9.40
CA TYR A 468 11.14 -14.45 10.48
C TYR A 468 11.23 -12.98 10.91
N LEU A 469 11.16 -12.04 9.97
CA LEU A 469 11.17 -10.61 10.29
C LEU A 469 9.84 -10.17 10.92
N VAL A 470 8.72 -10.71 10.47
CA VAL A 470 7.41 -10.47 11.11
C VAL A 470 7.43 -11.00 12.55
N LEU A 471 7.93 -12.23 12.76
CA LEU A 471 8.10 -12.82 14.09
C LEU A 471 9.03 -11.96 14.96
N TRP A 472 10.12 -11.43 14.39
CA TRP A 472 11.02 -10.54 15.11
C TRP A 472 10.31 -9.30 15.66
N PHE A 473 9.37 -8.69 14.92
CA PHE A 473 8.58 -7.57 15.44
C PHE A 473 7.79 -7.97 16.69
N VAL A 474 7.17 -9.15 16.69
CA VAL A 474 6.44 -9.66 17.87
C VAL A 474 7.40 -9.80 19.06
N VAL A 475 8.57 -10.42 18.85
CA VAL A 475 9.61 -10.58 19.86
C VAL A 475 10.12 -9.22 20.35
N ALA A 476 10.36 -8.28 19.44
CA ALA A 476 10.86 -6.94 19.77
C ALA A 476 9.88 -6.16 20.68
N TYR A 477 8.59 -6.21 20.37
CA TYR A 477 7.57 -5.59 21.23
C TYR A 477 7.42 -6.34 22.55
N GLY A 478 7.56 -7.67 22.57
CA GLY A 478 7.62 -8.46 23.78
C GLY A 478 8.77 -8.04 24.70
N ILE A 479 9.99 -7.92 24.15
CA ILE A 479 11.18 -7.44 24.87
C ILE A 479 10.93 -6.01 25.40
N LEU A 480 10.37 -5.12 24.59
CA LEU A 480 10.06 -3.75 25.00
C LEU A 480 9.06 -3.71 26.17
N ILE A 481 7.98 -4.49 26.11
CA ILE A 481 6.97 -4.59 27.17
C ILE A 481 7.60 -5.13 28.45
N LEU A 482 8.36 -6.21 28.38
CA LEU A 482 9.07 -6.78 29.53
C LEU A 482 10.06 -5.80 30.16
N TRP A 483 10.78 -5.05 29.32
CA TRP A 483 11.66 -3.99 29.81
C TRP A 483 10.88 -2.86 30.49
N LEU A 484 9.75 -2.41 29.93
CA LEU A 484 8.93 -1.37 30.54
C LEU A 484 8.39 -1.78 31.91
N ILE A 485 8.05 -3.06 32.09
CA ILE A 485 7.65 -3.63 33.38
C ILE A 485 8.83 -3.66 34.35
N GLY A 486 9.99 -4.16 33.88
CA GLY A 486 11.20 -4.33 34.66
C GLY A 486 12.17 -3.14 34.69
N ARG A 487 11.82 -1.99 34.11
CA ARG A 487 12.73 -0.84 33.84
C ARG A 487 13.49 -0.28 35.04
N LYS A 488 13.00 -0.51 36.26
CA LYS A 488 13.71 -0.12 37.49
C LYS A 488 14.88 -1.03 37.82
N ARG A 489 14.95 -2.24 37.25
CA ARG A 489 15.96 -3.25 37.54
C ARG A 489 16.85 -3.57 36.32
N ILE A 490 16.35 -3.35 35.10
CA ILE A 490 17.01 -3.75 33.85
C ILE A 490 17.64 -2.50 33.19
N ARG A 491 18.95 -2.52 32.96
CA ARG A 491 19.67 -1.46 32.24
C ARG A 491 19.19 -1.42 30.77
N PRO A 492 18.99 -0.23 30.18
CA PRO A 492 18.49 -0.10 28.78
C PRO A 492 19.37 -0.79 27.73
N ALA A 493 20.67 -0.94 28.01
CA ALA A 493 21.58 -1.64 27.10
C ALA A 493 21.26 -3.12 26.90
N ILE A 494 20.64 -3.78 27.90
CA ILE A 494 20.30 -5.21 27.81
C ILE A 494 19.19 -5.46 26.78
N PRO A 495 18.01 -4.82 26.86
CA PRO A 495 16.99 -4.99 25.82
C PRO A 495 17.45 -4.49 24.45
N ALA A 496 18.25 -3.42 24.38
CA ALA A 496 18.81 -2.97 23.11
C ALA A 496 19.73 -4.02 22.46
N ALA A 497 20.63 -4.63 23.24
CA ALA A 497 21.45 -5.74 22.76
C ALA A 497 20.62 -6.96 22.35
N ALA A 498 19.59 -7.31 23.13
CA ALA A 498 18.69 -8.41 22.81
C ALA A 498 17.91 -8.17 21.51
N LEU A 499 17.47 -6.92 21.27
CA LEU A 499 16.79 -6.54 20.02
C LEU A 499 17.72 -6.67 18.81
N VAL A 500 18.97 -6.17 18.93
CA VAL A 500 19.95 -6.30 17.84
C VAL A 500 20.30 -7.77 17.60
N PHE A 501 20.57 -8.53 18.65
CA PHE A 501 20.90 -9.94 18.53
C PHE A 501 19.79 -10.76 17.85
N THR A 502 18.54 -10.57 18.29
CA THR A 502 17.40 -11.27 17.70
C THR A 502 17.12 -10.85 16.27
N LEU A 503 17.37 -9.56 15.90
CA LEU A 503 17.31 -9.12 14.51
C LEU A 503 18.38 -9.79 13.65
N CYS A 504 19.63 -9.79 14.11
CA CYS A 504 20.70 -10.48 13.40
C CYS A 504 20.41 -11.98 13.24
N ALA A 505 19.88 -12.63 14.28
CA ALA A 505 19.49 -14.03 14.21
C ALA A 505 18.38 -14.24 13.16
N ALA A 506 17.35 -13.40 13.12
CA ALA A 506 16.26 -13.49 12.12
C ALA A 506 16.79 -13.31 10.69
N LEU A 507 17.65 -12.32 10.45
CA LEU A 507 18.26 -12.06 9.14
C LEU A 507 19.15 -13.22 8.70
N VAL A 508 20.00 -13.73 9.59
CA VAL A 508 20.90 -14.86 9.29
C VAL A 508 20.05 -16.11 8.99
N THR A 509 19.06 -16.41 9.82
CA THR A 509 18.20 -17.59 9.63
C THR A 509 17.46 -17.56 8.28
N TYR A 510 17.07 -16.37 7.84
CA TYR A 510 16.44 -16.18 6.53
C TYR A 510 17.43 -16.33 5.38
N ALA A 511 18.55 -15.62 5.44
CA ALA A 511 19.49 -15.52 4.32
C ALA A 511 20.41 -16.76 4.19
N TRP A 512 20.71 -17.45 5.31
CA TRP A 512 21.67 -18.55 5.33
C TRP A 512 21.35 -19.71 4.39
N PRO A 513 20.12 -20.28 4.39
CA PRO A 513 19.77 -21.38 3.50
C PRO A 513 19.95 -21.03 2.03
N ILE A 514 19.52 -19.81 1.65
CA ILE A 514 19.60 -19.30 0.27
C ILE A 514 21.06 -19.12 -0.15
N ARG A 515 21.87 -18.52 0.72
CA ARG A 515 23.30 -18.23 0.43
C ARG A 515 24.20 -19.46 0.50
N SER A 516 23.83 -20.46 1.27
CA SER A 516 24.60 -21.70 1.42
C SER A 516 24.23 -22.78 0.38
N GLY A 517 23.20 -22.55 -0.43
CA GLY A 517 22.83 -23.43 -1.55
C GLY A 517 23.86 -23.35 -2.69
N THR A 518 24.03 -24.45 -3.39
CA THR A 518 24.83 -24.48 -4.61
C THR A 518 24.15 -23.66 -5.71
N LEU A 519 22.82 -23.81 -5.82
CA LEU A 519 21.93 -22.97 -6.62
C LEU A 519 20.64 -22.73 -5.85
N THR A 520 20.17 -21.49 -5.88
CA THR A 520 18.84 -21.12 -5.45
C THR A 520 18.08 -20.51 -6.61
N VAL A 521 16.93 -21.06 -6.95
CA VAL A 521 16.00 -20.55 -7.96
C VAL A 521 14.80 -19.97 -7.24
N THR A 522 14.52 -18.69 -7.42
CA THR A 522 13.35 -18.04 -6.81
C THR A 522 12.48 -17.40 -7.89
N ALA A 523 11.27 -17.90 -8.06
CA ALA A 523 10.22 -17.20 -8.79
C ALA A 523 9.61 -16.14 -7.87
N LEU A 524 9.77 -14.87 -8.20
CA LEU A 524 9.26 -13.75 -7.43
C LEU A 524 7.75 -13.58 -7.71
N ASP A 525 6.97 -13.31 -6.67
CA ASP A 525 5.55 -12.98 -6.81
C ASP A 525 5.41 -11.52 -7.28
N VAL A 526 5.41 -11.36 -8.59
CA VAL A 526 5.26 -10.09 -9.29
C VAL A 526 3.81 -9.87 -9.79
N GLY A 527 2.87 -10.70 -9.35
CA GLY A 527 1.53 -10.77 -9.89
C GLY A 527 1.52 -11.49 -11.25
N GLN A 528 0.73 -10.98 -12.21
CA GLN A 528 0.76 -11.51 -13.58
C GLN A 528 2.00 -10.98 -14.29
N GLY A 529 3.00 -11.85 -14.46
CA GLY A 529 4.29 -11.53 -15.06
C GLY A 529 5.38 -12.53 -14.64
N ALA A 530 6.62 -12.29 -15.05
CA ALA A 530 7.76 -13.14 -14.77
C ALA A 530 8.93 -12.35 -14.18
N SER A 531 9.53 -12.92 -13.14
CA SER A 531 10.79 -12.46 -12.57
C SER A 531 11.40 -13.61 -11.77
N THR A 532 12.46 -14.20 -12.29
CA THR A 532 13.10 -15.39 -11.71
C THR A 532 14.54 -15.07 -11.33
N LEU A 533 14.85 -15.14 -10.05
CA LEU A 533 16.20 -14.94 -9.53
C LEU A 533 16.93 -16.27 -9.41
N LEU A 534 18.10 -16.33 -10.02
CA LEU A 534 19.09 -17.40 -9.89
C LEU A 534 20.24 -16.89 -9.01
N PHE A 535 20.51 -17.57 -7.89
CA PHE A 535 21.53 -17.15 -6.93
C PHE A 535 22.48 -18.30 -6.62
N SER A 536 23.80 -18.08 -6.75
CA SER A 536 24.84 -19.08 -6.50
C SER A 536 26.15 -18.43 -6.05
N GLY A 537 26.72 -18.88 -4.94
CA GLY A 537 28.03 -18.44 -4.48
C GLY A 537 28.15 -16.92 -4.24
N GLY A 538 27.08 -16.24 -3.92
CA GLY A 538 27.04 -14.78 -3.73
C GLY A 538 26.87 -13.97 -5.02
N ARG A 539 26.73 -14.65 -6.17
CA ARG A 539 26.42 -14.08 -7.48
C ARG A 539 24.95 -14.25 -7.82
N ALA A 540 24.40 -13.33 -8.59
CA ALA A 540 22.99 -13.28 -8.90
C ALA A 540 22.74 -12.97 -10.38
N VAL A 541 21.85 -13.75 -10.99
CA VAL A 541 21.32 -13.50 -12.33
C VAL A 541 19.81 -13.42 -12.23
N LEU A 542 19.22 -12.39 -12.81
CA LEU A 542 17.76 -12.25 -12.89
C LEU A 542 17.31 -12.56 -14.32
N VAL A 543 16.29 -13.40 -14.45
CA VAL A 543 15.62 -13.69 -15.71
C VAL A 543 14.26 -13.05 -15.67
N ASP A 544 14.02 -12.10 -16.55
CA ASP A 544 12.88 -11.22 -16.61
C ASP A 544 12.70 -10.34 -15.36
N CYS A 545 12.00 -9.24 -15.51
CA CYS A 545 11.66 -8.31 -14.45
C CYS A 545 10.38 -7.56 -14.82
N GLY A 546 9.25 -8.27 -14.84
CA GLY A 546 7.97 -7.67 -15.20
C GLY A 546 6.82 -8.22 -14.37
N GLY A 547 5.68 -7.54 -14.39
CA GLY A 547 4.49 -7.97 -13.69
C GLY A 547 3.54 -6.83 -13.37
N ASN A 548 2.41 -7.17 -12.72
CA ASN A 548 1.34 -6.23 -12.39
C ASN A 548 0.92 -6.27 -10.92
N SER A 549 1.81 -6.73 -10.03
CA SER A 549 1.57 -6.66 -8.58
C SER A 549 1.37 -5.21 -8.09
N GLY A 550 0.96 -5.04 -6.85
CA GLY A 550 0.80 -3.70 -6.26
C GLY A 550 2.10 -2.92 -6.15
N ASP A 551 3.24 -3.62 -6.10
CA ASP A 551 4.59 -3.07 -6.10
C ASP A 551 5.21 -3.19 -7.50
N ASP A 552 6.17 -2.31 -7.80
CA ASP A 552 6.92 -2.37 -9.05
C ASP A 552 7.84 -3.61 -9.04
N PRO A 553 7.84 -4.44 -10.11
CA PRO A 553 8.66 -5.66 -10.16
C PRO A 553 10.16 -5.41 -9.98
N GLY A 554 10.68 -4.28 -10.48
CA GLY A 554 12.08 -3.88 -10.30
C GLY A 554 12.40 -3.51 -8.86
N ASP A 555 11.48 -2.82 -8.16
CA ASP A 555 11.62 -2.56 -6.73
C ASP A 555 11.59 -3.86 -5.91
N LEU A 556 10.69 -4.76 -6.24
CA LEU A 556 10.54 -6.04 -5.56
C LEU A 556 11.79 -6.92 -5.72
N ALA A 557 12.30 -7.06 -6.96
CA ALA A 557 13.53 -7.80 -7.23
C ALA A 557 14.75 -7.17 -6.52
N ALA A 558 14.86 -5.84 -6.54
CA ALA A 558 15.94 -5.13 -5.85
C ALA A 558 15.85 -5.31 -4.32
N ASP A 559 14.66 -5.21 -3.73
CA ASP A 559 14.46 -5.41 -2.30
C ASP A 559 14.77 -6.86 -1.88
N TYR A 560 14.38 -7.83 -2.70
CA TYR A 560 14.69 -9.24 -2.47
C TYR A 560 16.21 -9.47 -2.46
N LEU A 561 16.94 -8.98 -3.46
CA LEU A 561 18.41 -9.07 -3.52
C LEU A 561 19.08 -8.37 -2.34
N GLN A 562 18.64 -7.17 -1.99
CA GLN A 562 19.15 -6.45 -0.81
C GLN A 562 18.89 -7.20 0.49
N SER A 563 17.78 -7.94 0.61
CA SER A 563 17.52 -8.81 1.76
C SER A 563 18.51 -9.97 1.88
N LEU A 564 19.07 -10.40 0.76
CA LEU A 564 20.16 -11.38 0.70
C LEU A 564 21.56 -10.77 0.90
N GLY A 565 21.64 -9.43 1.10
CA GLY A 565 22.88 -8.71 1.36
C GLY A 565 23.70 -8.41 0.11
N THR A 566 23.08 -8.31 -1.06
CA THR A 566 23.71 -7.84 -2.31
C THR A 566 22.86 -6.75 -2.96
N SER A 567 23.50 -5.79 -3.61
CA SER A 567 22.88 -4.74 -4.43
C SER A 567 23.41 -4.75 -5.87
N ARG A 568 23.97 -5.89 -6.28
CA ARG A 568 24.52 -6.11 -7.62
C ARG A 568 23.90 -7.37 -8.21
N LEU A 569 23.50 -7.30 -9.47
CA LEU A 569 23.25 -8.44 -10.34
C LEU A 569 24.48 -8.66 -11.23
N ASP A 570 24.87 -9.89 -11.46
CA ASP A 570 25.94 -10.19 -12.44
C ASP A 570 25.40 -10.07 -13.87
N ALA A 571 24.15 -10.46 -14.10
CA ALA A 571 23.47 -10.26 -15.37
C ALA A 571 21.94 -10.15 -15.20
N LEU A 572 21.31 -9.41 -16.09
CA LEU A 572 19.88 -9.44 -16.35
C LEU A 572 19.66 -10.06 -17.73
N VAL A 573 18.85 -11.10 -17.81
CA VAL A 573 18.44 -11.74 -19.06
C VAL A 573 16.97 -11.43 -19.29
N LEU A 574 16.60 -10.84 -20.42
CA LEU A 574 15.20 -10.68 -20.81
C LEU A 574 14.83 -11.72 -21.85
N THR A 575 13.77 -12.45 -21.58
CA THR A 575 13.22 -13.37 -22.58
C THR A 575 12.64 -12.60 -23.76
N HIS A 576 11.86 -11.55 -23.49
CA HIS A 576 11.29 -10.64 -24.48
C HIS A 576 10.88 -9.29 -23.85
N TYR A 577 10.30 -8.35 -24.63
CA TYR A 577 10.07 -6.98 -24.18
C TYR A 577 8.65 -6.66 -23.72
N HIS A 578 7.74 -7.61 -23.55
CA HIS A 578 6.41 -7.31 -23.00
C HIS A 578 6.51 -6.78 -21.57
N THR A 579 5.55 -5.95 -21.19
CA THR A 579 5.55 -5.26 -19.88
C THR A 579 5.54 -6.24 -18.69
N ASP A 580 4.93 -7.40 -18.85
CA ASP A 580 4.89 -8.47 -17.85
C ASP A 580 6.20 -9.28 -17.75
N HIS A 581 7.21 -8.99 -18.60
CA HIS A 581 8.57 -9.54 -18.53
C HIS A 581 9.65 -8.46 -18.36
N ALA A 582 9.44 -7.26 -18.87
CA ALA A 582 10.47 -6.22 -18.91
C ALA A 582 10.06 -4.91 -18.20
N GLY A 583 8.80 -4.77 -17.77
CA GLY A 583 8.25 -3.50 -17.27
C GLY A 583 8.91 -2.94 -16.01
N GLY A 584 9.55 -3.78 -15.19
CA GLY A 584 10.27 -3.37 -13.98
C GLY A 584 11.75 -3.04 -14.21
N VAL A 585 12.29 -3.29 -15.41
CA VAL A 585 13.72 -3.09 -15.72
C VAL A 585 14.18 -1.65 -15.50
N PRO A 586 13.43 -0.61 -15.92
CA PRO A 586 13.81 0.78 -15.65
C PRO A 586 14.06 1.07 -14.17
N GLN A 587 13.18 0.55 -13.31
CA GLN A 587 13.30 0.74 -11.87
C GLN A 587 14.42 -0.13 -11.26
N LEU A 588 14.63 -1.32 -11.77
CA LEU A 588 15.73 -2.20 -11.36
C LEU A 588 17.10 -1.53 -11.62
N LEU A 589 17.33 -1.02 -12.85
CA LEU A 589 18.55 -0.33 -13.24
C LEU A 589 18.80 0.97 -12.45
N ALA A 590 17.74 1.61 -11.95
CA ALA A 590 17.86 2.79 -11.09
C ALA A 590 18.37 2.43 -9.68
N ARG A 591 18.30 1.16 -9.25
CA ARG A 591 18.55 0.73 -7.87
C ARG A 591 19.72 -0.22 -7.69
N LEU A 592 20.01 -1.04 -8.71
CA LEU A 592 21.04 -2.06 -8.66
C LEU A 592 22.11 -1.78 -9.71
N GLU A 593 23.32 -2.20 -9.40
CA GLU A 593 24.40 -2.31 -10.38
C GLU A 593 24.16 -3.57 -11.23
N VAL A 594 23.99 -3.40 -12.55
CA VAL A 594 23.78 -4.49 -13.51
C VAL A 594 24.79 -4.33 -14.64
N PRO A 595 25.95 -5.01 -14.59
CA PRO A 595 26.99 -4.85 -15.59
C PRO A 595 26.61 -5.42 -16.96
N HIS A 596 25.83 -6.51 -17.03
CA HIS A 596 25.51 -7.18 -18.27
C HIS A 596 24.00 -7.31 -18.48
N LEU A 597 23.51 -6.87 -19.65
CA LEU A 597 22.17 -7.13 -20.15
C LEU A 597 22.25 -8.10 -21.34
N LEU A 598 21.55 -9.23 -21.21
CA LEU A 598 21.43 -10.23 -22.27
C LEU A 598 20.01 -10.13 -22.84
N LEU A 599 19.90 -9.73 -24.11
CA LEU A 599 18.63 -9.33 -24.72
C LEU A 599 18.43 -10.07 -26.05
N PRO A 600 17.19 -10.42 -26.44
CA PRO A 600 16.91 -10.87 -27.80
C PRO A 600 16.98 -9.69 -28.77
N ASP A 601 17.50 -9.92 -29.98
CA ASP A 601 17.51 -8.88 -31.03
C ASP A 601 16.20 -8.91 -31.83
N VAL A 602 15.11 -8.58 -31.16
CA VAL A 602 13.76 -8.59 -31.73
C VAL A 602 13.06 -7.24 -31.45
N THR A 603 12.00 -6.95 -32.19
CA THR A 603 11.12 -5.78 -31.99
C THR A 603 11.87 -4.44 -31.76
N PRO A 604 12.72 -3.97 -32.71
CA PRO A 604 13.52 -2.75 -32.51
C PRO A 604 12.70 -1.48 -32.31
N GLU A 605 11.45 -1.46 -32.75
CA GLU A 605 10.53 -0.33 -32.61
C GLU A 605 9.81 -0.26 -31.27
N ASP A 606 9.96 -1.27 -30.40
CA ASP A 606 9.29 -1.32 -29.12
C ASP A 606 9.74 -0.15 -28.20
N PRO A 607 8.79 0.64 -27.65
CA PRO A 607 9.12 1.77 -26.81
C PRO A 607 9.87 1.40 -25.54
N LEU A 608 9.51 0.25 -24.92
CA LEU A 608 10.13 -0.23 -23.68
C LEU A 608 11.57 -0.70 -23.95
N ARG A 609 11.81 -1.39 -25.08
CA ARG A 609 13.17 -1.73 -25.51
C ARG A 609 14.04 -0.47 -25.63
N ARG A 610 13.54 0.59 -26.29
CA ARG A 610 14.29 1.84 -26.44
C ARG A 610 14.58 2.52 -25.10
N GLU A 611 13.63 2.51 -24.18
CA GLU A 611 13.81 3.03 -22.84
C GLU A 611 14.88 2.24 -22.06
N ILE A 612 14.81 0.91 -22.09
CA ILE A 612 15.78 0.02 -21.44
C ILE A 612 17.19 0.26 -21.98
N LEU A 613 17.36 0.35 -23.30
CA LEU A 613 18.67 0.59 -23.92
C LEU A 613 19.25 1.96 -23.52
N ALA A 614 18.45 3.01 -23.53
CA ALA A 614 18.86 4.34 -23.08
C ALA A 614 19.30 4.36 -21.61
N LEU A 615 18.57 3.64 -20.75
CA LEU A 615 18.93 3.51 -19.33
C LEU A 615 20.16 2.63 -19.12
N ALA A 616 20.34 1.57 -19.91
CA ALA A 616 21.52 0.72 -19.87
C ALA A 616 22.78 1.53 -20.23
N GLU A 617 22.73 2.32 -21.28
CA GLU A 617 23.82 3.23 -21.68
C GLU A 617 24.12 4.25 -20.56
N ALA A 618 23.09 4.89 -19.98
CA ALA A 618 23.24 5.85 -18.92
C ALA A 618 23.85 5.27 -17.63
N ASN A 619 23.63 3.97 -17.36
CA ASN A 619 24.17 3.26 -16.20
C ASN A 619 25.47 2.50 -16.50
N GLY A 620 25.98 2.56 -17.74
CA GLY A 620 27.21 1.87 -18.14
C GLY A 620 27.08 0.34 -18.20
N CYS A 621 25.87 -0.16 -18.47
CA CYS A 621 25.62 -1.59 -18.67
C CYS A 621 26.11 -2.04 -20.04
N GLU A 622 26.77 -3.19 -20.11
CA GLU A 622 27.12 -3.84 -21.37
C GLU A 622 25.90 -4.58 -21.90
N VAL A 623 25.44 -4.18 -23.08
CA VAL A 623 24.27 -4.79 -23.74
C VAL A 623 24.76 -5.82 -24.76
N ASN A 624 24.34 -7.07 -24.61
CA ASN A 624 24.63 -8.17 -25.48
C ASN A 624 23.35 -8.70 -26.14
N PHE A 625 23.20 -8.50 -27.44
CA PHE A 625 22.09 -9.09 -28.20
C PHE A 625 22.45 -10.52 -28.62
N LEU A 626 21.55 -11.45 -28.28
CA LEU A 626 21.77 -12.87 -28.51
C LEU A 626 21.04 -13.34 -29.78
N SER A 627 21.80 -13.54 -30.86
CA SER A 627 21.35 -14.17 -32.13
C SER A 627 21.71 -15.64 -32.21
N ASP A 628 22.64 -16.09 -31.38
CA ASP A 628 23.12 -17.47 -31.30
C ASP A 628 23.12 -17.96 -29.86
N ASP A 629 23.10 -19.29 -29.68
CA ASP A 629 23.16 -19.89 -28.34
C ASP A 629 24.42 -19.45 -27.60
N SER A 630 24.25 -19.05 -26.37
CA SER A 630 25.33 -18.56 -25.53
C SER A 630 25.40 -19.32 -24.23
N ARG A 631 26.62 -19.53 -23.71
CA ARG A 631 26.85 -20.17 -22.43
C ARG A 631 27.72 -19.29 -21.55
N PHE A 632 27.35 -19.14 -20.33
CA PHE A 632 28.16 -18.46 -19.33
C PHE A 632 27.98 -19.10 -17.94
N SER A 633 28.94 -18.87 -17.05
CA SER A 633 28.92 -19.43 -15.71
C SER A 633 28.91 -18.32 -14.67
N PHE A 634 28.15 -18.55 -13.62
CA PHE A 634 28.16 -17.69 -12.42
C PHE A 634 28.13 -18.56 -11.17
N GLY A 635 29.00 -18.27 -10.20
CA GLY A 635 29.19 -19.16 -9.06
C GLY A 635 29.51 -20.61 -9.52
N ASN A 636 28.70 -21.56 -9.07
CA ASN A 636 28.82 -22.99 -9.45
C ASN A 636 27.76 -23.41 -10.47
N VAL A 637 27.26 -22.48 -11.26
CA VAL A 637 26.13 -22.67 -12.16
C VAL A 637 26.57 -22.38 -13.59
N GLU A 638 26.21 -23.27 -14.51
CA GLU A 638 26.26 -23.04 -15.94
C GLU A 638 24.87 -22.63 -16.45
N LEU A 639 24.81 -21.53 -17.17
CA LEU A 639 23.58 -21.06 -17.80
C LEU A 639 23.77 -21.10 -19.31
N THR A 640 22.93 -21.87 -19.97
CA THR A 640 22.83 -21.91 -21.46
C THR A 640 21.61 -21.09 -21.85
N VAL A 641 21.80 -20.04 -22.62
CA VAL A 641 20.74 -19.22 -23.19
C VAL A 641 20.56 -19.61 -24.64
N PHE A 642 19.40 -20.11 -25.01
CA PHE A 642 19.05 -20.46 -26.36
C PHE A 642 18.54 -19.23 -27.11
N ALA A 643 19.07 -19.01 -28.31
CA ALA A 643 18.64 -17.95 -29.19
C ALA A 643 17.18 -18.11 -29.64
N PRO A 644 16.53 -17.03 -30.11
CA PRO A 644 15.13 -17.08 -30.56
C PRO A 644 14.94 -18.11 -31.67
N LEU A 645 13.89 -18.91 -31.58
CA LEU A 645 13.54 -19.98 -32.55
C LEU A 645 12.22 -19.69 -33.28
N GLY A 646 11.54 -18.59 -32.92
CA GLY A 646 10.32 -18.12 -33.58
C GLY A 646 10.58 -17.35 -34.86
N ASP A 647 9.53 -17.02 -35.58
CA ASP A 647 9.56 -16.31 -36.87
C ASP A 647 8.34 -15.35 -37.00
N GLY A 648 7.89 -14.75 -35.93
CA GLY A 648 6.68 -13.94 -36.01
C GLY A 648 6.42 -12.93 -34.89
N GLY A 649 6.09 -13.33 -33.70
CA GLY A 649 5.69 -12.44 -32.63
C GLY A 649 6.72 -12.29 -31.51
N ALA A 650 6.61 -11.24 -30.69
CA ALA A 650 7.52 -11.01 -29.58
C ALA A 650 7.62 -12.20 -28.60
N ASN A 651 6.51 -12.90 -28.34
CA ASN A 651 6.49 -14.11 -27.52
C ASN A 651 7.18 -15.31 -28.18
N GLU A 652 7.13 -15.39 -29.51
CA GLU A 652 7.65 -16.51 -30.28
C GLU A 652 9.14 -16.36 -30.54
N GLU A 653 9.65 -15.13 -30.52
CA GLU A 653 11.06 -14.77 -30.74
C GLU A 653 11.79 -14.50 -29.40
N GLY A 654 11.31 -15.08 -28.31
CA GLY A 654 11.91 -14.94 -26.98
C GLY A 654 13.10 -15.88 -26.76
N LEU A 655 13.96 -15.52 -25.80
CA LEU A 655 15.02 -16.38 -25.29
C LEU A 655 14.44 -17.45 -24.37
N SER A 656 15.09 -18.62 -24.35
CA SER A 656 14.84 -19.63 -23.30
C SER A 656 16.17 -20.00 -22.64
N LEU A 657 16.11 -20.51 -21.42
CA LEU A 657 17.30 -20.71 -20.61
C LEU A 657 17.29 -22.10 -19.95
N LEU A 658 18.43 -22.79 -20.03
CA LEU A 658 18.72 -23.99 -19.26
C LEU A 658 19.79 -23.67 -18.21
N CYS A 659 19.41 -23.82 -16.94
CA CYS A 659 20.27 -23.59 -15.78
C CYS A 659 20.73 -24.96 -15.25
N ARG A 660 22.03 -25.16 -15.07
CA ARG A 660 22.62 -26.40 -14.56
C ARG A 660 23.53 -26.15 -13.37
N ALA A 661 23.31 -26.90 -12.28
CA ALA A 661 24.17 -26.87 -11.10
C ALA A 661 24.41 -28.33 -10.63
N GLY A 662 25.57 -28.90 -10.95
CA GLY A 662 25.80 -30.32 -10.73
C GLY A 662 24.80 -31.19 -11.51
N GLU A 663 24.00 -31.97 -10.79
CA GLU A 663 22.94 -32.78 -11.39
C GLU A 663 21.60 -32.05 -11.53
N PHE A 664 21.41 -30.97 -10.78
CA PHE A 664 20.17 -30.18 -10.84
C PHE A 664 20.07 -29.37 -12.11
N GLN A 665 18.90 -29.42 -12.73
CA GLN A 665 18.62 -28.70 -13.97
C GLN A 665 17.28 -27.99 -13.92
N ALA A 666 17.24 -26.73 -14.37
CA ALA A 666 16.03 -25.94 -14.44
C ALA A 666 15.88 -25.35 -15.85
N LEU A 667 14.68 -25.41 -16.41
CA LEU A 667 14.34 -24.84 -17.72
C LEU A 667 13.39 -23.65 -17.55
N ILE A 668 13.72 -22.54 -18.19
CA ILE A 668 12.90 -21.31 -18.26
C ILE A 668 12.57 -21.08 -19.74
N THR A 669 11.29 -21.15 -20.09
CA THR A 669 10.87 -21.13 -21.50
C THR A 669 10.37 -19.75 -21.97
N GLY A 670 10.26 -18.76 -21.05
CA GLY A 670 9.59 -17.50 -21.40
C GLY A 670 8.15 -17.74 -21.85
N ASP A 671 7.67 -16.95 -22.81
CA ASP A 671 6.28 -17.02 -23.28
C ASP A 671 6.10 -17.78 -24.60
N MET A 672 7.05 -18.67 -24.94
CA MET A 672 6.97 -19.44 -26.19
C MET A 672 5.69 -20.31 -26.22
N ASN A 673 5.14 -20.44 -27.42
CA ASN A 673 4.01 -21.32 -27.68
C ASN A 673 4.49 -22.75 -28.04
N SER A 674 3.53 -23.69 -28.14
CA SER A 674 3.82 -25.10 -28.45
C SER A 674 4.54 -25.33 -29.79
N ILE A 675 4.47 -24.38 -30.74
CA ILE A 675 5.16 -24.46 -32.02
C ILE A 675 6.66 -24.22 -31.80
N VAL A 676 7.01 -23.22 -31.04
CA VAL A 676 8.41 -22.88 -30.71
C VAL A 676 9.00 -23.93 -29.78
N GLU A 677 8.21 -24.46 -28.82
CA GLU A 677 8.63 -25.57 -27.96
C GLU A 677 9.02 -26.79 -28.77
N ARG A 678 8.25 -27.19 -29.81
CA ARG A 678 8.61 -28.26 -30.72
C ARG A 678 9.91 -27.99 -31.50
N ARG A 679 10.16 -26.72 -31.86
CA ARG A 679 11.46 -26.34 -32.48
C ARG A 679 12.60 -26.46 -31.48
N LEU A 680 12.39 -26.05 -30.23
CA LEU A 680 13.35 -26.16 -29.14
C LEU A 680 13.77 -27.63 -28.93
N ILE A 681 12.80 -28.52 -28.80
CA ILE A 681 13.04 -29.98 -28.66
C ILE A 681 13.79 -30.55 -29.87
N LYS A 682 13.41 -30.14 -31.08
CA LYS A 682 14.01 -30.66 -32.31
C LYS A 682 15.45 -30.19 -32.52
N HIS A 683 15.77 -28.95 -32.18
CA HIS A 683 17.03 -28.31 -32.50
C HIS A 683 18.02 -28.27 -31.36
N LYS A 684 17.56 -28.48 -30.11
CA LYS A 684 18.39 -28.43 -28.92
C LYS A 684 18.33 -29.75 -28.16
N HIS A 685 19.47 -30.17 -27.62
CA HIS A 685 19.51 -31.32 -26.71
C HIS A 685 19.06 -30.88 -25.33
N LEU A 686 17.80 -31.12 -25.01
CA LEU A 686 17.25 -30.88 -23.68
C LEU A 686 17.43 -32.14 -22.82
N PRO A 687 17.97 -32.02 -21.62
CA PRO A 687 18.06 -33.14 -20.66
C PRO A 687 16.74 -33.29 -19.89
N ASP A 688 16.66 -34.34 -19.08
CA ASP A 688 15.69 -34.41 -18.00
C ASP A 688 15.92 -33.24 -17.04
N ILE A 689 14.87 -32.59 -16.53
CA ILE A 689 14.97 -31.42 -15.66
C ILE A 689 14.25 -31.66 -14.35
N ASP A 690 14.79 -31.11 -13.27
CA ASP A 690 14.14 -31.13 -11.96
C ASP A 690 13.05 -30.06 -11.84
N LEU A 691 13.27 -28.89 -12.46
CA LEU A 691 12.41 -27.73 -12.31
C LEU A 691 12.05 -27.08 -13.66
N LEU A 692 10.76 -26.91 -13.91
CA LEU A 692 10.24 -26.14 -15.04
C LEU A 692 9.63 -24.81 -14.54
N LEU A 693 10.15 -23.69 -15.06
CA LEU A 693 9.44 -22.41 -15.02
C LEU A 693 8.46 -22.40 -16.18
N VAL A 694 7.19 -22.56 -15.87
CA VAL A 694 6.11 -22.82 -16.84
C VAL A 694 5.92 -21.63 -17.78
N GLY A 695 5.91 -21.91 -19.07
CA GLY A 695 5.80 -20.88 -20.10
C GLY A 695 4.48 -20.14 -20.10
N HIS A 696 4.54 -18.85 -20.45
CA HIS A 696 3.41 -17.97 -20.70
C HIS A 696 2.36 -18.00 -19.56
N HIS A 697 2.88 -18.01 -18.32
CA HIS A 697 2.07 -17.99 -17.09
C HIS A 697 1.03 -19.12 -16.98
N GLY A 698 1.31 -20.26 -17.63
CA GLY A 698 0.36 -21.36 -17.72
C GLY A 698 -0.74 -21.18 -18.76
N SER A 699 -0.42 -20.56 -19.90
CA SER A 699 -1.33 -20.46 -21.04
C SER A 699 -1.69 -21.84 -21.60
N LYS A 700 -2.90 -21.97 -22.15
CA LYS A 700 -3.34 -23.20 -22.84
C LYS A 700 -2.49 -23.54 -24.06
N SER A 701 -1.84 -22.55 -24.70
CA SER A 701 -1.02 -22.69 -25.90
C SER A 701 0.45 -22.99 -25.63
N SER A 702 0.88 -23.02 -24.37
CA SER A 702 2.27 -23.26 -23.94
C SER A 702 2.34 -24.51 -23.06
N THR A 703 3.56 -24.96 -22.76
CA THR A 703 3.84 -26.16 -21.95
C THR A 703 3.13 -27.38 -22.54
N SER A 704 3.50 -27.68 -23.77
CA SER A 704 2.93 -28.79 -24.55
C SER A 704 3.27 -30.14 -23.95
N GLU A 705 2.44 -31.15 -24.25
CA GLU A 705 2.67 -32.53 -23.84
C GLU A 705 4.01 -33.03 -24.40
N GLU A 706 4.36 -32.65 -25.64
CA GLU A 706 5.64 -33.00 -26.25
C GLU A 706 6.85 -32.43 -25.49
N LEU A 707 6.74 -31.19 -24.95
CA LEU A 707 7.79 -30.61 -24.11
C LEU A 707 7.90 -31.39 -22.80
N LEU A 708 6.78 -31.64 -22.12
CA LEU A 708 6.76 -32.36 -20.86
C LEU A 708 7.33 -33.81 -20.98
N LEU A 709 7.02 -34.49 -22.07
CA LEU A 709 7.59 -35.81 -22.35
C LEU A 709 9.09 -35.76 -22.67
N ALA A 710 9.59 -34.67 -23.26
CA ALA A 710 10.98 -34.52 -23.63
C ALA A 710 11.90 -34.16 -22.46
N VAL A 711 11.40 -33.44 -21.45
CA VAL A 711 12.17 -32.89 -20.31
C VAL A 711 11.78 -33.44 -18.96
N THR A 712 10.68 -34.19 -18.85
CA THR A 712 10.20 -34.93 -17.67
C THR A 712 10.36 -34.21 -16.32
N PRO A 713 9.81 -33.00 -16.17
CA PRO A 713 10.04 -32.19 -14.97
C PRO A 713 9.40 -32.79 -13.73
N GLU A 714 10.14 -32.83 -12.61
CA GLU A 714 9.57 -33.24 -11.32
C GLU A 714 8.72 -32.13 -10.71
N GLN A 715 9.13 -30.88 -10.89
CA GLN A 715 8.52 -29.71 -10.28
C GLN A 715 8.23 -28.64 -11.33
N ALA A 716 7.11 -27.96 -11.19
CA ALA A 716 6.69 -26.90 -12.09
C ALA A 716 6.26 -25.65 -11.32
N VAL A 717 6.83 -24.50 -11.65
CA VAL A 717 6.42 -23.21 -11.08
C VAL A 717 5.68 -22.39 -12.10
N ILE A 718 4.48 -21.96 -11.76
CA ILE A 718 3.70 -21.04 -12.57
C ILE A 718 3.76 -19.66 -11.94
N SER A 719 4.44 -18.72 -12.59
CA SER A 719 4.42 -17.31 -12.20
C SER A 719 3.14 -16.67 -12.74
N SER A 720 2.14 -16.51 -11.89
CA SER A 720 0.84 -15.95 -12.28
C SER A 720 0.22 -15.15 -11.14
N GLY A 721 -0.55 -14.12 -11.51
CA GLY A 721 -1.36 -13.34 -10.60
C GLY A 721 -2.80 -13.28 -11.06
N TYR A 722 -3.56 -12.35 -10.48
CA TYR A 722 -4.90 -12.09 -10.99
C TYR A 722 -4.83 -11.53 -12.40
N ASN A 723 -5.53 -12.21 -13.32
CA ASN A 723 -5.59 -11.84 -14.72
C ASN A 723 -6.98 -12.10 -15.29
N SER A 724 -7.26 -11.54 -16.48
CA SER A 724 -8.49 -11.76 -17.25
C SER A 724 -8.29 -12.70 -18.43
N TYR A 725 -7.07 -13.23 -18.57
CA TYR A 725 -6.70 -14.15 -19.67
C TYR A 725 -7.08 -15.59 -19.35
N GLY A 726 -7.39 -15.88 -18.08
CA GLY A 726 -7.70 -17.22 -17.58
C GLY A 726 -6.45 -18.05 -17.31
N HIS A 727 -5.32 -17.40 -16.99
CA HIS A 727 -4.06 -18.09 -16.65
C HIS A 727 -3.95 -18.31 -15.13
N PRO A 728 -3.44 -19.47 -14.66
CA PRO A 728 -3.14 -20.63 -15.46
C PRO A 728 -4.42 -21.26 -16.02
N ALA A 729 -4.36 -21.69 -17.29
CA ALA A 729 -5.46 -22.35 -17.94
C ALA A 729 -5.66 -23.77 -17.39
N PRO A 730 -6.91 -24.27 -17.24
CA PRO A 730 -7.17 -25.63 -16.77
C PRO A 730 -6.41 -26.70 -17.57
N GLU A 731 -6.33 -26.53 -18.89
CA GLU A 731 -5.65 -27.46 -19.78
C GLU A 731 -4.13 -27.53 -19.50
N ALA A 732 -3.51 -26.43 -19.10
CA ALA A 732 -2.09 -26.42 -18.72
C ALA A 732 -1.88 -27.15 -17.38
N LEU A 733 -2.77 -26.93 -16.41
CA LEU A 733 -2.73 -27.65 -15.13
C LEU A 733 -2.96 -29.16 -15.29
N GLU A 734 -3.89 -29.55 -16.16
CA GLU A 734 -4.15 -30.95 -16.48
C GLU A 734 -2.95 -31.64 -17.13
N ARG A 735 -2.26 -30.98 -18.09
CA ARG A 735 -1.04 -31.51 -18.72
C ARG A 735 0.11 -31.70 -17.71
N LEU A 736 0.34 -30.69 -16.86
CA LEU A 736 1.36 -30.78 -15.80
C LEU A 736 1.05 -31.88 -14.79
N GLY A 737 -0.22 -31.99 -14.36
CA GLY A 737 -0.65 -33.07 -13.48
C GLY A 737 -0.56 -34.46 -14.10
N ALA A 738 -0.89 -34.59 -15.39
CA ALA A 738 -0.72 -35.85 -16.14
C ALA A 738 0.74 -36.26 -16.33
N ALA A 739 1.66 -35.27 -16.40
CA ALA A 739 3.10 -35.50 -16.41
C ALA A 739 3.68 -35.87 -15.04
N GLY A 740 2.88 -35.79 -13.96
CA GLY A 740 3.29 -36.15 -12.61
C GLY A 740 4.06 -35.02 -11.88
N CYS A 741 4.00 -33.78 -12.38
CA CYS A 741 4.71 -32.66 -11.76
C CYS A 741 4.04 -32.17 -10.48
N ASP A 742 4.85 -31.82 -9.48
CA ASP A 742 4.41 -30.99 -8.34
C ASP A 742 4.29 -29.54 -8.77
N ILE A 743 3.07 -28.98 -8.68
CA ILE A 743 2.75 -27.65 -9.22
C ILE A 743 2.74 -26.59 -8.10
N TYR A 744 3.48 -25.52 -8.28
CA TYR A 744 3.58 -24.38 -7.37
C TYR A 744 3.15 -23.10 -8.08
N LEU A 745 2.20 -22.36 -7.50
CA LEU A 745 1.70 -21.10 -8.03
C LEU A 745 2.16 -19.92 -7.16
N THR A 746 2.82 -18.93 -7.77
CA THR A 746 3.24 -17.71 -7.03
C THR A 746 2.03 -16.96 -6.45
N ARG A 747 0.91 -16.96 -7.14
CA ARG A 747 -0.36 -16.36 -6.68
C ARG A 747 -0.83 -16.87 -5.32
N ASP A 748 -0.63 -18.18 -5.06
CA ASP A 748 -1.18 -18.83 -3.87
C ASP A 748 -0.13 -18.93 -2.75
N MET A 749 1.17 -18.95 -3.10
CA MET A 749 2.28 -19.21 -2.17
C MET A 749 3.19 -17.99 -1.93
N GLY A 750 3.04 -16.90 -2.69
CA GLY A 750 4.01 -15.80 -2.72
C GLY A 750 5.27 -16.18 -3.49
N HIS A 751 6.44 -15.72 -3.02
CA HIS A 751 7.72 -16.13 -3.63
C HIS A 751 7.96 -17.63 -3.47
N VAL A 752 8.21 -18.33 -4.58
CA VAL A 752 8.52 -19.77 -4.57
C VAL A 752 10.02 -19.94 -4.74
N THR A 753 10.67 -20.58 -3.77
CA THR A 753 12.13 -20.74 -3.73
C THR A 753 12.55 -22.20 -3.64
N PHE A 754 13.36 -22.63 -4.58
CA PHE A 754 14.03 -23.93 -4.59
C PHE A 754 15.51 -23.77 -4.26
N ILE A 755 15.99 -24.55 -3.31
CA ILE A 755 17.40 -24.50 -2.87
C ILE A 755 18.02 -25.86 -3.12
N TYR A 756 18.90 -25.91 -4.13
CA TYR A 756 19.72 -27.07 -4.39
C TYR A 756 21.02 -26.98 -3.59
N LYS A 757 21.34 -28.04 -2.89
CA LYS A 757 22.60 -28.24 -2.18
C LYS A 757 23.29 -29.42 -2.86
N GLY A 758 24.23 -29.14 -3.75
CA GLY A 758 25.09 -30.18 -4.32
C GLY A 758 25.79 -30.95 -3.20
N GLU A 759 26.05 -32.25 -3.44
CA GLU A 759 26.88 -33.07 -2.57
C GLU A 759 28.30 -32.53 -2.47
#